data_de09589e2bcfde5b30f31682e5594afb
#
_entry.id   de09589e2bcfde5b30f31682e5594afb
#
_cell.length_a   1.000
_cell.length_b   1.000
_cell.length_c   1.000
_cell.angle_alpha   90.00
_cell.angle_beta   90.00
_cell.angle_gamma   90.00
#
_symmetry.space_group_name_H-M   'P 1'
#
loop_
_entity.id
_entity.type
_entity.pdbx_description
1 polymer ?
#
loop_
_entity_poly.entity_id
_entity_poly.type
_entity_poly.pdbx_seq_one_letter_code
_entity_poly.pdbx_strand_id
1 'polypeptide(L)'
;MWCCCSGRWPWIGSSDGTDGSTGGSGGAAGFDARRALGSPPVGAASPRWRGTVSGWIRPCGRLPSAPRRAVIPDGHPAHRHRIRMTATETHTSSDVEHAPVPVEGPAVPVEGPAVPGGLAGALSSGDHKTLGRMWVLASLLLGGFVLVCGLLLHLERADLPGIEVFAGVESFRQFFTLYRVGLIFLFVAPLWVGLATHVVPLQIGARGVAFPRAAAAAFWGWLTGAGILIASWAIDGGLVAGGEQRAVELSLLAFAMVVVSLLAAAAVLLTTMFTQRPAGMSLERMPLFSWSMLVTGAVWLLSLPVLVANLVIMWVDLRGPSAVRFGAGQNLYEQVSWVFEQPQVFVFAIPVLGVVGEILQVAFGAPQRRWGLMLSLVGLAAVFSFGAGLQRFFSPTAQTTPLYVLSGFVVAGVVVALLGGWADLGRRTRRLPRPSGHLAVAMSALGVLVFAAMVGLVRVLGAAVGFLRSFARNNESWQSDLDRALAPLDELRGTMAGAGLLDLVALAAVIGAVAGLFYWSPKIFGRRASHAAGFGVAAILGAGGLLMGLTSTVAGFLGQPERPSTSFSSAGAEVAAVLGAIGVVGTLVGLAVVAIVALRGAAALSQGASTVPDPWGGPTMEWFAASPPPRENFGAEPLIPVRSAHPLWDAPAAAAADKDAP
;
A
#
# COMPACT_ATOMS: atom_id res chain seq x y z
N MET A 1 -11.72 16.54 -40.98
CA MET A 1 -12.63 17.64 -41.33
C MET A 1 -12.26 18.76 -40.34
N TRP A 2 -11.37 19.60 -40.71
CA TRP A 2 -11.45 20.96 -41.20
C TRP A 2 -11.94 21.91 -40.10
N CYS A 3 -11.31 23.04 -39.71
CA CYS A 3 -10.41 24.00 -40.39
C CYS A 3 -9.63 24.82 -39.40
N CYS A 4 -8.48 25.25 -39.86
CA CYS A 4 -7.57 26.30 -39.40
C CYS A 4 -8.25 27.63 -39.00
N CYS A 5 -7.62 28.35 -38.04
CA CYS A 5 -7.41 29.79 -38.18
C CYS A 5 -6.16 30.20 -37.39
N SER A 6 -5.23 30.73 -38.14
CA SER A 6 -3.96 31.39 -37.77
C SER A 6 -4.22 32.81 -37.28
N GLY A 7 -3.50 33.23 -36.23
CA GLY A 7 -3.45 34.63 -35.80
C GLY A 7 -2.05 34.95 -35.26
N ARG A 8 -1.27 35.68 -36.06
CA ARG A 8 0.06 36.22 -35.74
C ARG A 8 -0.04 37.35 -34.75
N TRP A 9 0.94 37.42 -33.85
CA TRP A 9 1.27 38.62 -33.06
C TRP A 9 2.58 39.24 -33.56
N PRO A 10 2.67 40.59 -33.63
CA PRO A 10 3.89 41.28 -34.07
C PRO A 10 4.77 41.72 -32.88
N TRP A 11 6.06 41.74 -33.18
CA TRP A 11 7.13 42.31 -32.40
C TRP A 11 7.18 43.85 -32.48
N ILE A 12 7.52 44.51 -31.35
CA ILE A 12 8.13 45.84 -31.21
C ILE A 12 8.93 45.75 -29.91
N GLY A 13 10.23 45.98 -29.74
CA GLY A 13 11.12 46.93 -30.35
C GLY A 13 11.81 47.72 -29.26
N SER A 14 13.07 47.45 -29.06
CA SER A 14 14.17 48.06 -28.28
C SER A 14 14.14 49.57 -28.04
N SER A 15 14.79 50.01 -26.92
CA SER A 15 15.87 51.07 -26.88
C SER A 15 16.31 51.30 -25.43
N ASP A 16 17.52 51.00 -25.05
CA ASP A 16 18.72 51.85 -24.83
C ASP A 16 18.58 53.06 -23.91
N GLY A 17 19.56 53.17 -22.96
CA GLY A 17 19.95 54.44 -22.32
C GLY A 17 20.49 54.24 -20.89
N THR A 18 21.69 53.88 -20.70
CA THR A 18 22.95 54.55 -20.22
C THR A 18 22.88 55.50 -19.05
N ASP A 19 23.80 55.26 -18.14
CA ASP A 19 24.65 56.14 -17.32
C ASP A 19 24.19 56.71 -16.00
N GLY A 20 25.11 56.57 -15.00
CA GLY A 20 25.56 57.65 -14.15
C GLY A 20 25.69 57.37 -12.66
N SER A 21 26.78 56.76 -12.23
CA SER A 21 27.77 57.16 -11.19
C SER A 21 27.39 57.92 -9.91
N THR A 22 28.15 57.55 -8.88
CA THR A 22 28.58 58.30 -7.67
C THR A 22 27.61 58.36 -6.51
N GLY A 23 27.87 57.92 -5.26
CA GLY A 23 29.08 58.12 -4.44
C GLY A 23 28.62 58.72 -3.12
N GLY A 24 29.06 58.19 -1.97
CA GLY A 24 29.01 58.99 -0.72
C GLY A 24 28.44 58.28 0.51
N SER A 25 29.30 57.66 1.24
CA SER A 25 29.62 57.69 2.67
C SER A 25 28.66 58.31 3.68
N GLY A 26 28.46 57.64 4.80
CA GLY A 26 28.59 58.26 6.12
C GLY A 26 27.39 58.22 7.03
N GLY A 27 27.57 57.70 8.22
CA GLY A 27 26.95 58.26 9.41
C GLY A 27 26.06 57.32 10.24
N ALA A 28 26.69 56.78 11.26
CA ALA A 28 26.00 56.22 12.44
C ALA A 28 25.29 57.31 13.25
N ALA A 29 24.07 57.02 13.75
CA ALA A 29 23.59 57.61 15.01
C ALA A 29 22.41 56.78 15.52
N GLY A 30 22.57 56.21 16.71
CA GLY A 30 21.50 55.64 17.47
C GLY A 30 20.56 56.69 18.04
N PHE A 31 19.33 56.34 18.26
CA PHE A 31 18.48 56.98 19.27
C PHE A 31 17.44 56.02 19.82
N ASP A 32 17.53 55.92 21.14
CA ASP A 32 16.62 55.29 22.07
C ASP A 32 15.37 56.16 22.24
N ALA A 33 14.18 55.60 22.25
CA ALA A 33 13.03 56.25 22.90
C ALA A 33 11.91 55.21 23.17
N ARG A 34 11.78 54.92 24.43
CA ARG A 34 10.56 54.38 25.07
C ARG A 34 9.45 55.43 25.13
N ARG A 35 8.22 54.89 25.23
CA ARG A 35 6.93 55.51 25.64
C ARG A 35 6.03 55.90 24.46
N ALA A 36 4.82 55.26 24.34
CA ALA A 36 3.65 55.65 25.10
C ALA A 36 2.46 54.74 24.83
N LEU A 37 1.74 54.44 25.86
CA LEU A 37 0.43 53.83 26.00
C LEU A 37 -0.64 54.56 25.19
N GLY A 38 -1.56 53.84 24.58
CA GLY A 38 -2.78 54.42 24.00
C GLY A 38 -3.72 53.33 23.50
N SER A 39 -4.69 52.94 24.32
CA SER A 39 -5.83 52.09 23.93
C SER A 39 -6.82 52.89 23.09
N PRO A 40 -7.38 52.38 22.03
CA PRO A 40 -8.59 52.95 21.41
C PRO A 40 -9.86 52.21 21.81
N PRO A 41 -11.02 52.88 21.68
CA PRO A 41 -12.27 52.50 22.33
C PRO A 41 -13.09 51.48 21.53
N VAL A 42 -13.95 50.83 22.29
CA VAL A 42 -15.03 49.93 21.85
C VAL A 42 -16.11 50.71 21.11
N GLY A 43 -16.54 50.21 19.96
CA GLY A 43 -17.82 50.56 19.40
C GLY A 43 -17.83 50.87 17.90
N ALA A 44 -18.20 49.86 17.07
CA ALA A 44 -19.00 50.08 15.86
C ALA A 44 -19.47 48.73 15.26
N ALA A 45 -20.74 48.52 15.36
CA ALA A 45 -21.72 47.82 14.52
C ALA A 45 -21.24 46.94 13.35
N SER A 46 -21.56 45.67 13.44
CA SER A 46 -21.60 44.74 12.29
C SER A 46 -22.80 45.06 11.37
N PRO A 47 -22.65 45.12 10.05
CA PRO A 47 -23.78 45.08 9.14
C PRO A 47 -24.31 43.65 8.98
N ARG A 48 -25.56 43.45 9.40
CA ARG A 48 -26.39 42.28 9.06
C ARG A 48 -26.68 42.30 7.57
N TRP A 49 -26.13 41.39 6.83
CA TRP A 49 -26.62 41.01 5.50
C TRP A 49 -27.81 40.07 5.65
N ARG A 50 -29.04 40.62 5.53
CA ARG A 50 -30.22 39.86 5.14
C ARG A 50 -30.28 39.85 3.62
N GLY A 51 -29.86 38.78 3.00
CA GLY A 51 -30.08 38.47 1.60
C GLY A 51 -31.04 37.31 1.49
N THR A 52 -32.29 37.60 1.16
CA THR A 52 -33.31 36.64 0.75
C THR A 52 -32.85 35.94 -0.53
N VAL A 53 -32.54 34.66 -0.44
CA VAL A 53 -32.43 33.77 -1.61
C VAL A 53 -33.77 33.05 -1.75
N SER A 54 -34.67 33.65 -2.52
CA SER A 54 -35.86 33.01 -3.06
C SER A 54 -35.65 32.77 -4.55
N GLY A 55 -35.79 31.55 -4.97
CA GLY A 55 -35.94 31.22 -6.38
C GLY A 55 -34.89 30.21 -6.91
N TRP A 56 -35.40 29.06 -7.29
CA TRP A 56 -34.86 27.94 -8.07
C TRP A 56 -34.76 26.62 -7.33
N ILE A 57 -35.89 26.13 -6.78
CA ILE A 57 -36.16 24.72 -6.66
C ILE A 57 -37.54 24.46 -7.26
N ARG A 58 -37.59 23.96 -8.47
CA ARG A 58 -38.77 23.31 -9.03
C ARG A 58 -38.87 21.91 -8.44
N PRO A 59 -40.01 21.49 -7.86
CA PRO A 59 -40.21 20.13 -7.42
C PRO A 59 -40.44 19.22 -8.66
N CYS A 60 -39.62 18.19 -8.81
CA CYS A 60 -39.86 17.08 -9.70
C CYS A 60 -41.16 16.38 -9.32
N GLY A 61 -41.99 16.14 -10.32
CA GLY A 61 -43.31 15.55 -10.23
C GLY A 61 -43.29 14.15 -9.59
N ARG A 62 -44.37 13.86 -8.90
CA ARG A 62 -44.74 12.57 -8.31
C ARG A 62 -44.83 11.51 -9.39
N LEU A 63 -44.15 10.39 -9.17
CA LEU A 63 -44.38 9.13 -9.88
C LEU A 63 -45.80 8.63 -9.55
N PRO A 64 -46.55 8.06 -10.51
CA PRO A 64 -47.88 7.53 -10.26
C PRO A 64 -47.83 6.26 -9.42
N SER A 65 -48.69 6.20 -8.42
CA SER A 65 -48.95 5.07 -7.53
C SER A 65 -49.43 3.84 -8.31
N ALA A 66 -48.90 2.68 -7.96
CA ALA A 66 -49.33 1.37 -8.42
C ALA A 66 -50.86 1.12 -8.18
N PRO A 67 -51.56 0.39 -9.06
CA PRO A 67 -52.99 0.14 -8.89
C PRO A 67 -53.28 -0.77 -7.73
N ARG A 68 -54.31 -0.41 -6.94
CA ARG A 68 -54.87 -1.16 -5.85
C ARG A 68 -55.41 -2.52 -6.35
N ARG A 69 -55.17 -3.57 -5.59
CA ARG A 69 -55.82 -4.88 -5.67
C ARG A 69 -57.35 -4.69 -5.73
N ALA A 70 -57.97 -5.22 -6.79
CA ALA A 70 -59.40 -5.42 -6.86
C ALA A 70 -59.80 -6.59 -5.99
N VAL A 71 -60.75 -6.35 -5.09
CA VAL A 71 -61.49 -7.33 -4.31
C VAL A 71 -62.40 -8.05 -5.25
N ILE A 72 -62.31 -9.39 -5.35
CA ILE A 72 -63.28 -10.27 -6.04
C ILE A 72 -64.19 -10.85 -4.92
N PRO A 73 -65.54 -10.78 -5.10
CA PRO A 73 -66.45 -11.37 -4.15
C PRO A 73 -66.59 -12.89 -4.40
N ASP A 74 -66.80 -13.61 -3.28
CA ASP A 74 -67.15 -15.04 -3.22
C ASP A 74 -68.45 -15.40 -3.92
N GLY A 75 -68.46 -16.55 -4.58
CA GLY A 75 -69.73 -17.15 -4.96
C GLY A 75 -69.67 -18.26 -6.05
N HIS A 76 -69.48 -19.52 -5.57
CA HIS A 76 -70.07 -20.78 -6.07
C HIS A 76 -69.57 -21.42 -7.43
N PRO A 77 -69.89 -22.78 -7.68
CA PRO A 77 -69.13 -23.94 -7.14
C PRO A 77 -68.56 -24.87 -8.28
N ALA A 78 -67.69 -25.73 -7.81
CA ALA A 78 -67.28 -27.02 -8.35
C ALA A 78 -67.67 -27.45 -9.76
N HIS A 79 -66.64 -27.64 -10.65
CA HIS A 79 -66.64 -28.74 -11.61
C HIS A 79 -65.23 -29.34 -11.68
N ARG A 80 -65.10 -30.54 -11.07
CA ARG A 80 -63.99 -31.45 -11.21
C ARG A 80 -64.06 -32.03 -12.63
N HIS A 81 -63.17 -31.72 -13.52
CA HIS A 81 -62.87 -32.56 -14.66
C HIS A 81 -61.55 -33.33 -14.40
N ARG A 82 -61.77 -34.58 -14.05
CA ARG A 82 -60.80 -35.66 -14.08
C ARG A 82 -60.54 -36.01 -15.53
N ILE A 83 -59.43 -35.67 -16.11
CA ILE A 83 -58.97 -36.23 -17.38
C ILE A 83 -58.32 -37.58 -17.08
N ARG A 84 -59.03 -38.62 -17.42
CA ARG A 84 -58.61 -40.00 -17.43
C ARG A 84 -57.76 -40.20 -18.67
N MET A 85 -56.50 -40.56 -18.51
CA MET A 85 -55.69 -41.07 -19.61
C MET A 85 -56.14 -42.50 -19.91
N THR A 86 -56.76 -42.71 -21.03
CA THR A 86 -56.97 -44.03 -21.65
C THR A 86 -55.79 -44.26 -22.60
N ALA A 87 -55.05 -45.31 -22.31
CA ALA A 87 -54.12 -45.88 -23.29
C ALA A 87 -54.92 -46.48 -24.46
N THR A 88 -54.52 -46.17 -25.68
CA THR A 88 -54.90 -46.94 -26.85
C THR A 88 -53.69 -47.13 -27.70
N GLU A 89 -53.44 -48.36 -27.97
CA GLU A 89 -52.35 -48.95 -28.72
C GLU A 89 -52.42 -48.62 -30.22
N THR A 90 -51.24 -48.78 -30.82
CA THR A 90 -50.92 -49.19 -32.17
C THR A 90 -51.31 -48.26 -33.34
N HIS A 91 -50.30 -47.73 -33.99
CA HIS A 91 -50.07 -48.02 -35.40
C HIS A 91 -48.63 -47.60 -35.84
N THR A 92 -47.96 -48.65 -36.33
CA THR A 92 -47.09 -48.73 -37.55
C THR A 92 -45.99 -47.71 -37.73
N SER A 93 -44.80 -48.31 -37.63
CA SER A 93 -43.52 -47.93 -38.19
C SER A 93 -43.66 -47.18 -39.54
N SER A 94 -43.12 -45.98 -39.54
CA SER A 94 -42.43 -45.42 -40.69
C SER A 94 -41.01 -45.12 -40.29
N ASP A 95 -40.06 -45.84 -40.85
CA ASP A 95 -38.68 -45.67 -40.78
C ASP A 95 -38.31 -44.28 -41.27
N VAL A 96 -38.21 -43.31 -40.33
CA VAL A 96 -37.43 -42.11 -40.54
C VAL A 96 -36.01 -42.47 -40.14
N GLU A 97 -35.24 -42.84 -41.14
CA GLU A 97 -33.79 -43.00 -41.07
C GLU A 97 -33.22 -41.70 -40.51
N HIS A 98 -32.94 -41.68 -39.19
CA HIS A 98 -32.18 -40.61 -38.59
C HIS A 98 -30.78 -40.71 -39.18
N ALA A 99 -30.49 -39.80 -40.13
CA ALA A 99 -29.11 -39.55 -40.55
C ALA A 99 -28.27 -39.36 -39.30
N PRO A 100 -27.13 -40.07 -39.13
CA PRO A 100 -26.28 -39.90 -38.00
C PRO A 100 -25.86 -38.43 -37.90
N VAL A 101 -26.20 -37.79 -36.77
CA VAL A 101 -25.66 -36.48 -36.45
C VAL A 101 -24.14 -36.62 -36.60
N PRO A 102 -23.46 -35.75 -37.38
CA PRO A 102 -22.02 -35.83 -37.49
C PRO A 102 -21.46 -35.73 -36.05
N VAL A 103 -20.83 -36.80 -35.59
CA VAL A 103 -20.01 -36.72 -34.38
C VAL A 103 -18.96 -35.66 -34.69
N GLU A 104 -19.10 -34.49 -34.09
CA GLU A 104 -18.04 -33.49 -34.15
C GLU A 104 -16.75 -34.21 -33.80
N GLY A 105 -15.87 -34.33 -34.77
CA GLY A 105 -14.52 -34.83 -34.55
C GLY A 105 -13.88 -34.01 -33.46
N PRO A 106 -12.85 -34.53 -32.76
CA PRO A 106 -12.21 -33.83 -31.68
C PRO A 106 -11.96 -32.40 -32.15
N ALA A 107 -12.53 -31.43 -31.42
CA ALA A 107 -12.41 -30.00 -31.72
C ALA A 107 -10.92 -29.70 -31.99
N VAL A 108 -10.63 -29.43 -33.29
CA VAL A 108 -9.29 -28.96 -33.67
C VAL A 108 -9.00 -27.76 -32.78
N PRO A 109 -7.94 -27.78 -31.97
CA PRO A 109 -7.58 -26.62 -31.16
C PRO A 109 -7.44 -25.45 -32.13
N VAL A 110 -8.34 -24.46 -32.05
CA VAL A 110 -8.14 -23.20 -32.76
C VAL A 110 -6.90 -22.61 -32.16
N GLU A 111 -5.75 -22.79 -32.78
CA GLU A 111 -4.51 -22.11 -32.41
C GLU A 111 -4.81 -20.62 -32.57
N GLY A 112 -5.08 -19.99 -31.45
CA GLY A 112 -5.12 -18.53 -31.39
C GLY A 112 -3.80 -17.97 -31.91
N PRO A 113 -3.76 -16.71 -32.38
CA PRO A 113 -2.56 -16.11 -32.96
C PRO A 113 -1.39 -16.36 -32.00
N ALA A 114 -0.29 -16.87 -32.56
CA ALA A 114 0.91 -17.23 -31.77
C ALA A 114 1.35 -16.04 -30.90
N VAL A 115 1.29 -16.22 -29.60
CA VAL A 115 1.74 -15.18 -28.67
C VAL A 115 3.23 -15.01 -28.86
N PRO A 116 3.73 -13.79 -29.10
CA PRO A 116 5.17 -13.56 -29.25
C PRO A 116 5.94 -14.19 -28.09
N GLY A 117 6.96 -14.98 -28.38
CA GLY A 117 7.82 -15.57 -27.35
C GLY A 117 8.81 -14.56 -26.76
N GLY A 118 9.44 -14.90 -25.64
CA GLY A 118 10.53 -14.12 -25.05
C GLY A 118 10.06 -12.80 -24.44
N LEU A 119 10.95 -11.79 -24.49
CA LEU A 119 10.75 -10.48 -23.86
C LEU A 119 9.53 -9.73 -24.42
N ALA A 120 9.36 -9.74 -25.75
CA ALA A 120 8.23 -9.09 -26.40
C ALA A 120 6.87 -9.67 -25.94
N GLY A 121 6.77 -10.98 -25.80
CA GLY A 121 5.60 -11.63 -25.26
C GLY A 121 5.32 -11.30 -23.80
N ALA A 122 6.36 -11.18 -22.98
CA ALA A 122 6.22 -10.76 -21.60
C ALA A 122 5.73 -9.31 -21.50
N LEU A 123 6.31 -8.39 -22.27
CA LEU A 123 5.96 -6.96 -22.26
C LEU A 123 4.56 -6.66 -22.78
N SER A 124 4.05 -7.46 -23.73
CA SER A 124 2.69 -7.33 -24.28
C SER A 124 1.64 -8.16 -23.52
N SER A 125 2.04 -8.91 -22.50
CA SER A 125 1.17 -9.86 -21.79
C SER A 125 0.10 -9.16 -20.96
N GLY A 126 -1.15 -9.62 -21.06
CA GLY A 126 -2.23 -9.33 -20.12
C GLY A 126 -2.41 -10.42 -19.05
N ASP A 127 -1.53 -11.44 -19.00
CA ASP A 127 -1.60 -12.48 -17.98
C ASP A 127 -1.12 -11.93 -16.61
N HIS A 128 -2.00 -12.03 -15.62
CA HIS A 128 -1.75 -11.54 -14.27
C HIS A 128 -0.49 -12.14 -13.62
N LYS A 129 -0.11 -13.37 -13.99
CA LYS A 129 1.10 -14.03 -13.47
C LYS A 129 2.37 -13.37 -14.01
N THR A 130 2.36 -13.05 -15.29
CA THR A 130 3.47 -12.34 -15.94
C THR A 130 3.56 -10.90 -15.43
N LEU A 131 2.44 -10.20 -15.36
CA LEU A 131 2.38 -8.85 -14.78
C LEU A 131 2.86 -8.83 -13.32
N GLY A 132 2.41 -9.78 -12.49
CA GLY A 132 2.86 -9.89 -11.10
C GLY A 132 4.37 -10.05 -10.97
N ARG A 133 4.99 -10.89 -11.82
CA ARG A 133 6.47 -11.02 -11.86
C ARG A 133 7.16 -9.73 -12.31
N MET A 134 6.61 -9.02 -13.30
CA MET A 134 7.15 -7.74 -13.76
C MET A 134 7.10 -6.68 -12.66
N TRP A 135 5.98 -6.56 -11.94
CA TRP A 135 5.86 -5.69 -10.77
C TRP A 135 6.93 -6.00 -9.71
N VAL A 136 7.07 -7.29 -9.34
CA VAL A 136 8.05 -7.73 -8.33
C VAL A 136 9.48 -7.39 -8.76
N LEU A 137 9.87 -7.74 -9.98
CA LEU A 137 11.24 -7.49 -10.46
C LEU A 137 11.56 -6.00 -10.58
N ALA A 138 10.63 -5.21 -11.12
CA ALA A 138 10.79 -3.76 -11.21
C ALA A 138 10.85 -3.11 -9.82
N SER A 139 10.00 -3.56 -8.88
CA SER A 139 10.02 -3.06 -7.49
C SER A 139 11.32 -3.39 -6.78
N LEU A 140 11.88 -4.59 -6.97
CA LEU A 140 13.17 -4.95 -6.37
C LEU A 140 14.31 -4.12 -6.94
N LEU A 141 14.30 -3.83 -8.26
CA LEU A 141 15.28 -2.97 -8.91
C LEU A 141 15.23 -1.53 -8.38
N LEU A 142 14.03 -0.94 -8.40
CA LEU A 142 13.83 0.42 -7.90
C LEU A 142 14.05 0.51 -6.39
N GLY A 143 13.69 -0.52 -5.64
CA GLY A 143 13.97 -0.63 -4.21
C GLY A 143 15.47 -0.61 -3.91
N GLY A 144 16.28 -1.31 -4.70
CA GLY A 144 17.75 -1.23 -4.61
C GLY A 144 18.26 0.20 -4.82
N PHE A 145 17.76 0.89 -5.84
CA PHE A 145 18.09 2.30 -6.10
C PHE A 145 17.70 3.20 -4.91
N VAL A 146 16.48 3.05 -4.39
CA VAL A 146 15.98 3.83 -3.25
C VAL A 146 16.82 3.60 -1.99
N LEU A 147 17.21 2.35 -1.73
CA LEU A 147 18.08 2.03 -0.59
C LEU A 147 19.50 2.61 -0.74
N VAL A 148 20.00 2.72 -1.97
CA VAL A 148 21.26 3.46 -2.22
C VAL A 148 21.11 4.93 -1.85
N CYS A 149 19.99 5.57 -2.20
CA CYS A 149 19.69 6.93 -1.72
C CYS A 149 19.65 7.00 -0.18
N GLY A 150 19.03 6.01 0.47
CA GLY A 150 19.04 5.88 1.93
C GLY A 150 20.44 5.74 2.52
N LEU A 151 21.32 4.97 1.87
CA LEU A 151 22.72 4.82 2.28
C LEU A 151 23.45 6.17 2.25
N LEU A 152 23.29 6.92 1.17
CA LEU A 152 23.91 8.25 1.05
C LEU A 152 23.44 9.21 2.15
N LEU A 153 22.15 9.18 2.49
CA LEU A 153 21.60 9.97 3.61
C LEU A 153 22.18 9.58 4.97
N HIS A 154 22.41 8.29 5.22
CA HIS A 154 23.01 7.82 6.46
C HIS A 154 24.50 8.18 6.53
N LEU A 155 25.23 8.11 5.40
CA LEU A 155 26.64 8.50 5.34
C LEU A 155 26.83 10.00 5.60
N GLU A 156 25.96 10.85 5.03
CA GLU A 156 26.00 12.30 5.34
C GLU A 156 25.75 12.58 6.82
N ARG A 157 24.77 11.90 7.43
CA ARG A 157 24.47 12.07 8.85
C ARG A 157 25.54 11.52 9.77
N ALA A 158 26.39 10.63 9.28
CA ALA A 158 27.49 10.06 10.05
C ALA A 158 28.64 11.05 10.25
N ASP A 159 28.65 12.15 9.49
CA ASP A 159 29.63 13.24 9.56
C ASP A 159 31.09 12.72 9.60
N LEU A 160 31.40 11.78 8.72
CA LEU A 160 32.73 11.15 8.68
C LEU A 160 33.77 12.10 8.09
N PRO A 161 34.94 12.28 8.75
CA PRO A 161 35.95 13.20 8.27
C PRO A 161 36.35 12.95 6.81
N GLY A 162 36.20 13.96 5.95
CA GLY A 162 36.56 13.90 4.53
C GLY A 162 35.54 13.22 3.62
N ILE A 163 34.34 12.90 4.13
CA ILE A 163 33.23 12.36 3.34
C ILE A 163 32.07 13.37 3.40
N GLU A 164 32.03 14.27 2.44
CA GLU A 164 30.87 15.13 2.15
C GLU A 164 30.11 14.52 0.95
N VAL A 165 28.92 13.95 1.21
CA VAL A 165 28.11 13.28 0.18
C VAL A 165 27.33 14.30 -0.63
N PHE A 166 26.81 15.34 0.01
CA PHE A 166 25.96 16.34 -0.62
C PHE A 166 26.62 17.72 -0.61
N ALA A 167 26.55 18.42 -1.74
CA ALA A 167 27.11 19.76 -1.90
C ALA A 167 26.41 20.83 -1.04
N GLY A 168 25.30 20.50 -0.37
CA GLY A 168 24.55 21.42 0.47
C GLY A 168 23.22 20.87 0.96
N VAL A 169 22.58 21.63 1.84
CA VAL A 169 21.31 21.27 2.51
C VAL A 169 20.18 20.98 1.50
N GLU A 170 20.18 21.66 0.38
CA GLU A 170 19.13 21.50 -0.64
C GLU A 170 19.24 20.13 -1.31
N SER A 171 20.44 19.74 -1.75
CA SER A 171 20.68 18.40 -2.32
C SER A 171 20.33 17.29 -1.33
N PHE A 172 20.65 17.46 -0.04
CA PHE A 172 20.22 16.53 1.00
C PHE A 172 18.70 16.43 1.07
N ARG A 173 17.97 17.54 1.07
CA ARG A 173 16.51 17.58 1.13
C ARG A 173 15.87 16.89 -0.09
N GLN A 174 16.46 17.08 -1.28
CA GLN A 174 16.03 16.39 -2.49
C GLN A 174 16.14 14.87 -2.33
N PHE A 175 17.31 14.37 -1.95
CA PHE A 175 17.51 12.92 -1.72
C PHE A 175 16.64 12.40 -0.57
N PHE A 176 16.43 13.16 0.48
CA PHE A 176 15.52 12.80 1.56
C PHE A 176 14.08 12.60 1.07
N THR A 177 13.55 13.51 0.26
CA THR A 177 12.19 13.37 -0.29
C THR A 177 12.10 12.23 -1.30
N LEU A 178 13.12 12.04 -2.15
CA LEU A 178 13.20 10.91 -3.08
C LEU A 178 13.22 9.57 -2.35
N TYR A 179 14.03 9.46 -1.30
CA TYR A 179 14.09 8.28 -0.47
C TYR A 179 12.72 7.94 0.15
N ARG A 180 12.05 8.93 0.77
CA ARG A 180 10.75 8.74 1.43
C ARG A 180 9.65 8.32 0.46
N VAL A 181 9.53 9.05 -0.64
CA VAL A 181 8.55 8.73 -1.70
C VAL A 181 8.89 7.40 -2.33
N GLY A 182 10.16 7.18 -2.68
CA GLY A 182 10.62 5.97 -3.33
C GLY A 182 10.43 4.72 -2.47
N LEU A 183 10.74 4.79 -1.17
CA LEU A 183 10.61 3.65 -0.25
C LEU A 183 9.19 3.07 -0.24
N ILE A 184 8.18 3.92 -0.24
CA ILE A 184 6.78 3.47 -0.22
C ILE A 184 6.24 3.23 -1.63
N PHE A 185 6.38 4.20 -2.55
CA PHE A 185 5.64 4.19 -3.82
C PHE A 185 6.41 3.57 -4.99
N LEU A 186 7.73 3.44 -4.89
CA LEU A 186 8.55 2.76 -5.89
C LEU A 186 9.00 1.36 -5.43
N PHE A 187 8.95 1.08 -4.12
CA PHE A 187 9.40 -0.20 -3.59
C PHE A 187 8.29 -0.99 -2.90
N VAL A 188 7.80 -0.55 -1.73
CA VAL A 188 6.90 -1.34 -0.86
C VAL A 188 5.54 -1.61 -1.52
N ALA A 189 4.83 -0.55 -1.93
CA ALA A 189 3.49 -0.68 -2.46
C ALA A 189 3.44 -1.47 -3.78
N PRO A 190 4.31 -1.21 -4.78
CA PRO A 190 4.30 -1.98 -6.02
C PRO A 190 4.77 -3.43 -5.82
N LEU A 191 5.64 -3.71 -4.84
CA LEU A 191 6.03 -5.09 -4.48
C LEU A 191 4.81 -5.89 -3.99
N TRP A 192 3.97 -5.31 -3.13
CA TRP A 192 2.72 -5.92 -2.69
C TRP A 192 1.71 -6.08 -3.83
N VAL A 193 1.57 -5.07 -4.68
CA VAL A 193 0.72 -5.16 -5.90
C VAL A 193 1.18 -6.31 -6.78
N GLY A 194 2.48 -6.46 -6.98
CA GLY A 194 3.05 -7.53 -7.80
C GLY A 194 2.74 -8.92 -7.24
N LEU A 195 3.00 -9.11 -5.95
CA LEU A 195 2.70 -10.37 -5.28
C LEU A 195 1.20 -10.67 -5.28
N ALA A 196 0.36 -9.68 -4.97
CA ALA A 196 -1.09 -9.84 -4.97
C ALA A 196 -1.65 -10.10 -6.36
N THR A 197 -1.17 -9.41 -7.39
CA THR A 197 -1.60 -9.65 -8.77
C THR A 197 -1.34 -11.09 -9.20
N HIS A 198 -0.22 -11.69 -8.77
CA HIS A 198 0.10 -13.08 -9.05
C HIS A 198 -0.75 -14.07 -8.23
N VAL A 199 -0.84 -13.85 -6.92
CA VAL A 199 -1.29 -14.86 -5.93
C VAL A 199 -2.79 -14.77 -5.67
N VAL A 200 -3.37 -13.56 -5.54
CA VAL A 200 -4.77 -13.39 -5.13
C VAL A 200 -5.76 -14.10 -6.06
N PRO A 201 -5.66 -14.01 -7.41
CA PRO A 201 -6.58 -14.74 -8.28
C PRO A 201 -6.53 -16.25 -8.06
N LEU A 202 -5.34 -16.81 -7.79
CA LEU A 202 -5.16 -18.23 -7.47
C LEU A 202 -5.80 -18.59 -6.13
N GLN A 203 -5.58 -17.77 -5.11
CA GLN A 203 -6.11 -18.00 -3.76
C GLN A 203 -7.65 -18.00 -3.70
N ILE A 204 -8.26 -17.09 -4.44
CA ILE A 204 -9.72 -17.01 -4.46
C ILE A 204 -10.37 -17.93 -5.48
N GLY A 205 -9.61 -18.72 -6.23
CA GLY A 205 -10.15 -19.62 -7.26
C GLY A 205 -10.58 -18.93 -8.56
N ALA A 206 -10.09 -17.72 -8.83
CA ALA A 206 -10.41 -16.97 -10.06
C ALA A 206 -9.55 -17.44 -11.24
N ARG A 207 -10.13 -17.42 -12.46
CA ARG A 207 -9.40 -17.75 -13.70
C ARG A 207 -8.40 -16.69 -14.12
N GLY A 208 -8.49 -15.48 -13.57
CA GLY A 208 -7.61 -14.36 -13.86
C GLY A 208 -8.04 -13.10 -13.10
N VAL A 209 -7.50 -11.94 -13.46
CA VAL A 209 -7.95 -10.64 -12.95
C VAL A 209 -9.15 -10.11 -13.72
N ALA A 210 -10.03 -9.33 -13.08
CA ALA A 210 -11.27 -8.80 -13.67
C ALA A 210 -11.01 -7.95 -14.93
N PHE A 211 -9.95 -7.15 -14.93
CA PHE A 211 -9.61 -6.22 -16.02
C PHE A 211 -8.13 -6.36 -16.43
N PRO A 212 -7.76 -7.37 -17.26
CA PRO A 212 -6.36 -7.62 -17.61
C PRO A 212 -5.67 -6.44 -18.29
N ARG A 213 -6.39 -5.71 -19.17
CA ARG A 213 -5.85 -4.52 -19.86
C ARG A 213 -5.60 -3.36 -18.89
N ALA A 214 -6.49 -3.15 -17.92
CA ALA A 214 -6.31 -2.13 -16.90
C ALA A 214 -5.14 -2.48 -15.95
N ALA A 215 -4.97 -3.77 -15.61
CA ALA A 215 -3.82 -4.25 -14.84
C ALA A 215 -2.49 -3.97 -15.55
N ALA A 216 -2.43 -4.23 -16.87
CA ALA A 216 -1.25 -3.91 -17.68
C ALA A 216 -1.01 -2.38 -17.78
N ALA A 217 -2.07 -1.59 -18.01
CA ALA A 217 -1.98 -0.13 -18.03
C ALA A 217 -1.49 0.44 -16.69
N ALA A 218 -1.95 -0.10 -15.57
CA ALA A 218 -1.49 0.28 -14.23
C ALA A 218 0.01 0.02 -14.04
N PHE A 219 0.51 -1.14 -14.49
CA PHE A 219 1.95 -1.43 -14.43
C PHE A 219 2.78 -0.44 -15.27
N TRP A 220 2.42 -0.23 -16.53
CA TRP A 220 3.15 0.65 -17.42
C TRP A 220 3.06 2.11 -16.99
N GLY A 221 1.88 2.55 -16.52
CA GLY A 221 1.68 3.87 -15.95
C GLY A 221 2.58 4.11 -14.72
N TRP A 222 2.63 3.14 -13.81
CA TRP A 222 3.52 3.21 -12.65
C TRP A 222 4.99 3.25 -13.05
N LEU A 223 5.45 2.36 -13.94
CA LEU A 223 6.85 2.29 -14.35
C LEU A 223 7.30 3.57 -15.08
N THR A 224 6.46 4.09 -15.98
CA THR A 224 6.70 5.35 -16.68
C THR A 224 6.72 6.52 -15.69
N GLY A 225 5.73 6.59 -14.78
CA GLY A 225 5.69 7.60 -13.73
C GLY A 225 6.90 7.57 -12.82
N ALA A 226 7.37 6.36 -12.43
CA ALA A 226 8.59 6.18 -11.65
C ALA A 226 9.83 6.69 -12.39
N GLY A 227 9.95 6.38 -13.68
CA GLY A 227 11.05 6.87 -14.53
C GLY A 227 11.06 8.39 -14.64
N ILE A 228 9.91 9.02 -14.91
CA ILE A 228 9.78 10.48 -14.98
C ILE A 228 10.08 11.11 -13.62
N LEU A 229 9.60 10.50 -12.53
CA LEU A 229 9.84 10.95 -11.17
C LEU A 229 11.35 11.00 -10.85
N ILE A 230 12.07 9.92 -11.09
CA ILE A 230 13.53 9.85 -10.90
C ILE A 230 14.25 10.86 -11.81
N ALA A 231 13.86 10.96 -13.08
CA ALA A 231 14.43 11.93 -14.00
C ALA A 231 14.22 13.38 -13.56
N SER A 232 13.03 13.69 -13.00
CA SER A 232 12.73 15.03 -12.49
C SER A 232 13.62 15.41 -11.30
N TRP A 233 13.96 14.47 -10.42
CA TRP A 233 14.93 14.71 -9.34
C TRP A 233 16.33 14.95 -9.88
N ALA A 234 16.73 14.24 -10.94
CA ALA A 234 18.05 14.41 -11.55
C ALA A 234 18.26 15.80 -12.22
N ILE A 235 17.18 16.51 -12.54
CA ILE A 235 17.20 17.85 -13.12
C ILE A 235 16.72 18.92 -12.14
N ASP A 236 17.08 18.78 -10.86
CA ASP A 236 16.79 19.73 -9.80
C ASP A 236 15.30 19.83 -9.40
N GLY A 237 14.54 18.75 -9.55
CA GLY A 237 13.16 18.62 -9.10
C GLY A 237 13.05 18.15 -7.65
N GLY A 238 11.90 17.59 -7.34
CA GLY A 238 11.59 17.03 -6.02
C GLY A 238 10.51 17.80 -5.29
N LEU A 239 10.25 17.41 -4.03
CA LEU A 239 9.27 18.07 -3.16
C LEU A 239 9.96 19.08 -2.24
N VAL A 240 10.79 19.93 -2.80
CA VAL A 240 11.65 20.89 -2.08
C VAL A 240 11.50 22.30 -2.62
N ALA A 241 11.87 23.26 -1.79
CA ALA A 241 11.69 24.68 -2.03
C ALA A 241 12.67 25.31 -3.03
N GLY A 242 13.86 24.78 -3.15
CA GLY A 242 14.97 25.41 -3.90
C GLY A 242 15.19 24.89 -5.30
N GLY A 243 14.38 23.89 -5.73
CA GLY A 243 14.52 23.30 -7.06
C GLY A 243 14.02 24.17 -8.21
N GLU A 244 14.42 23.84 -9.43
CA GLU A 244 13.87 24.47 -10.62
C GLU A 244 12.35 24.26 -10.69
N GLN A 245 11.57 25.34 -10.80
CA GLN A 245 10.10 25.29 -10.74
C GLN A 245 9.52 24.23 -11.70
N ARG A 246 9.99 24.18 -12.95
CA ARG A 246 9.50 23.20 -13.93
C ARG A 246 9.81 21.77 -13.56
N ALA A 247 10.98 21.51 -12.97
CA ALA A 247 11.37 20.19 -12.52
C ALA A 247 10.54 19.77 -11.29
N VAL A 248 10.23 20.69 -10.37
CA VAL A 248 9.34 20.45 -9.22
C VAL A 248 7.92 20.18 -9.69
N GLU A 249 7.38 20.96 -10.64
CA GLU A 249 6.06 20.69 -11.25
C GLU A 249 6.01 19.29 -11.89
N LEU A 250 7.07 18.91 -12.62
CA LEU A 250 7.18 17.56 -13.22
C LEU A 250 7.22 16.47 -12.15
N SER A 251 7.92 16.70 -11.04
CA SER A 251 7.96 15.77 -9.89
C SER A 251 6.58 15.54 -9.30
N LEU A 252 5.79 16.60 -9.10
CA LEU A 252 4.42 16.50 -8.57
C LEU A 252 3.50 15.71 -9.49
N LEU A 253 3.54 15.98 -10.81
CA LEU A 253 2.73 15.26 -11.80
C LEU A 253 3.16 13.79 -11.94
N ALA A 254 4.47 13.52 -11.96
CA ALA A 254 5.00 12.17 -12.02
C ALA A 254 4.62 11.37 -10.77
N PHE A 255 4.70 11.97 -9.59
CA PHE A 255 4.27 11.33 -8.35
C PHE A 255 2.76 11.08 -8.35
N ALA A 256 1.94 12.02 -8.82
CA ALA A 256 0.51 11.79 -8.99
C ALA A 256 0.23 10.63 -9.97
N MET A 257 0.97 10.51 -11.08
CA MET A 257 0.87 9.41 -12.03
C MET A 257 1.21 8.06 -11.38
N VAL A 258 2.26 7.98 -10.57
CA VAL A 258 2.64 6.79 -9.79
C VAL A 258 1.48 6.38 -8.87
N VAL A 259 0.93 7.33 -8.09
CA VAL A 259 -0.16 7.07 -7.14
C VAL A 259 -1.44 6.62 -7.85
N VAL A 260 -1.84 7.30 -8.94
CA VAL A 260 -3.03 6.95 -9.73
C VAL A 260 -2.89 5.54 -10.33
N SER A 261 -1.69 5.18 -10.78
CA SER A 261 -1.42 3.83 -11.31
C SER A 261 -1.55 2.75 -10.23
N LEU A 262 -1.07 3.00 -9.00
CA LEU A 262 -1.26 2.09 -7.87
C LEU A 262 -2.73 2.00 -7.45
N LEU A 263 -3.48 3.10 -7.49
CA LEU A 263 -4.93 3.11 -7.28
C LEU A 263 -5.67 2.26 -8.31
N ALA A 264 -5.29 2.38 -9.59
CA ALA A 264 -5.85 1.56 -10.67
C ALA A 264 -5.57 0.06 -10.44
N ALA A 265 -4.34 -0.29 -10.03
CA ALA A 265 -3.99 -1.67 -9.68
C ALA A 265 -4.81 -2.18 -8.47
N ALA A 266 -4.95 -1.37 -7.41
CA ALA A 266 -5.79 -1.69 -6.25
C ALA A 266 -7.25 -1.91 -6.67
N ALA A 267 -7.81 -1.04 -7.52
CA ALA A 267 -9.19 -1.17 -8.02
C ALA A 267 -9.39 -2.47 -8.81
N VAL A 268 -8.43 -2.86 -9.67
CA VAL A 268 -8.46 -4.13 -10.39
C VAL A 268 -8.44 -5.32 -9.43
N LEU A 269 -7.57 -5.31 -8.42
CA LEU A 269 -7.49 -6.37 -7.42
C LEU A 269 -8.78 -6.47 -6.60
N LEU A 270 -9.31 -5.37 -6.10
CA LEU A 270 -10.57 -5.36 -5.36
C LEU A 270 -11.74 -5.87 -6.20
N THR A 271 -11.87 -5.38 -7.43
CA THR A 271 -12.92 -5.86 -8.34
C THR A 271 -12.78 -7.36 -8.58
N THR A 272 -11.56 -7.86 -8.78
CA THR A 272 -11.31 -9.31 -8.92
C THR A 272 -11.80 -10.07 -7.69
N MET A 273 -11.44 -9.60 -6.49
CA MET A 273 -11.85 -10.22 -5.23
C MET A 273 -13.37 -10.15 -4.97
N PHE A 274 -14.07 -9.16 -5.50
CA PHE A 274 -15.53 -9.07 -5.36
C PHE A 274 -16.30 -9.86 -6.41
N THR A 275 -15.82 -9.91 -7.66
CA THR A 275 -16.62 -10.40 -8.80
C THR A 275 -16.20 -11.76 -9.33
N GLN A 276 -14.94 -12.22 -9.10
CA GLN A 276 -14.40 -13.43 -9.70
C GLN A 276 -14.33 -14.64 -8.75
N ARG A 277 -14.94 -14.54 -7.58
CA ARG A 277 -14.95 -15.64 -6.61
C ARG A 277 -15.90 -16.76 -7.07
N PRO A 278 -15.49 -18.03 -6.97
CA PRO A 278 -16.37 -19.16 -7.23
C PRO A 278 -17.45 -19.30 -6.16
N ALA A 279 -18.47 -20.09 -6.47
CA ALA A 279 -19.53 -20.42 -5.53
C ALA A 279 -18.95 -21.01 -4.23
N GLY A 280 -19.43 -20.53 -3.08
CA GLY A 280 -18.96 -20.96 -1.76
C GLY A 280 -17.81 -20.12 -1.18
N MET A 281 -17.05 -19.38 -1.97
CA MET A 281 -15.99 -18.47 -1.49
C MET A 281 -16.61 -17.15 -1.04
N SER A 282 -17.13 -17.10 0.18
CA SER A 282 -17.57 -15.83 0.82
C SER A 282 -16.37 -15.01 1.28
N LEU A 283 -16.58 -13.74 1.64
CA LEU A 283 -15.53 -12.88 2.23
C LEU A 283 -14.97 -13.47 3.53
N GLU A 284 -15.82 -14.11 4.31
CA GLU A 284 -15.43 -14.75 5.58
C GLU A 284 -14.56 -16.02 5.38
N ARG A 285 -14.60 -16.61 4.19
CA ARG A 285 -13.81 -17.80 3.83
C ARG A 285 -12.58 -17.46 3.02
N MET A 286 -12.35 -16.16 2.74
CA MET A 286 -11.21 -15.71 1.97
C MET A 286 -9.90 -15.99 2.72
N PRO A 287 -8.83 -16.44 2.02
CA PRO A 287 -7.49 -16.58 2.60
C PRO A 287 -6.99 -15.29 3.24
N LEU A 288 -6.17 -15.40 4.29
CA LEU A 288 -5.80 -14.25 5.11
C LEU A 288 -4.96 -13.23 4.35
N PHE A 289 -4.12 -13.68 3.42
CA PHE A 289 -3.36 -12.78 2.54
C PHE A 289 -4.29 -12.01 1.58
N SER A 290 -5.21 -12.72 0.90
CA SER A 290 -6.21 -12.07 0.04
C SER A 290 -7.07 -11.07 0.82
N TRP A 291 -7.48 -11.41 2.04
CA TRP A 291 -8.20 -10.50 2.94
C TRP A 291 -7.38 -9.27 3.32
N SER A 292 -6.11 -9.47 3.70
CA SER A 292 -5.22 -8.36 4.06
C SER A 292 -4.99 -7.40 2.88
N MET A 293 -4.86 -7.93 1.67
CA MET A 293 -4.76 -7.12 0.45
C MET A 293 -6.07 -6.39 0.12
N LEU A 294 -7.22 -7.02 0.38
CA LEU A 294 -8.53 -6.39 0.19
C LEU A 294 -8.68 -5.17 1.09
N VAL A 295 -8.41 -5.31 2.40
CA VAL A 295 -8.56 -4.19 3.33
C VAL A 295 -7.50 -3.12 3.11
N THR A 296 -6.26 -3.49 2.76
CA THR A 296 -5.20 -2.55 2.36
C THR A 296 -5.61 -1.75 1.14
N GLY A 297 -6.07 -2.42 0.08
CA GLY A 297 -6.53 -1.77 -1.14
C GLY A 297 -7.75 -0.87 -0.92
N ALA A 298 -8.68 -1.26 -0.03
CA ALA A 298 -9.81 -0.42 0.35
C ALA A 298 -9.34 0.88 1.04
N VAL A 299 -8.39 0.80 1.98
CA VAL A 299 -7.82 1.99 2.61
C VAL A 299 -7.04 2.84 1.60
N TRP A 300 -6.30 2.24 0.65
CA TRP A 300 -5.64 3.00 -0.42
C TRP A 300 -6.64 3.75 -1.27
N LEU A 301 -7.76 3.12 -1.68
CA LEU A 301 -8.80 3.79 -2.48
C LEU A 301 -9.50 4.93 -1.73
N LEU A 302 -9.45 4.95 -0.40
CA LEU A 302 -10.00 6.03 0.42
C LEU A 302 -8.96 7.12 0.74
N SER A 303 -7.70 6.76 0.97
CA SER A 303 -6.66 7.69 1.43
C SER A 303 -5.82 8.28 0.29
N LEU A 304 -5.40 7.48 -0.69
CA LEU A 304 -4.50 7.98 -1.74
C LEU A 304 -5.13 8.99 -2.73
N PRO A 305 -6.45 9.01 -2.99
CA PRO A 305 -7.05 10.12 -3.74
C PRO A 305 -6.86 11.47 -3.04
N VAL A 306 -6.81 11.50 -1.70
CA VAL A 306 -6.48 12.71 -0.94
C VAL A 306 -5.05 13.15 -1.21
N LEU A 307 -4.11 12.20 -1.29
CA LEU A 307 -2.74 12.49 -1.69
C LEU A 307 -2.67 13.07 -3.11
N VAL A 308 -3.39 12.48 -4.06
CA VAL A 308 -3.46 13.02 -5.44
C VAL A 308 -4.02 14.45 -5.43
N ALA A 309 -5.09 14.70 -4.66
CA ALA A 309 -5.65 16.05 -4.52
C ALA A 309 -4.61 17.04 -3.95
N ASN A 310 -3.84 16.63 -2.93
CA ASN A 310 -2.77 17.47 -2.37
C ASN A 310 -1.71 17.80 -3.44
N LEU A 311 -1.28 16.81 -4.24
CA LEU A 311 -0.29 17.01 -5.31
C LEU A 311 -0.83 17.97 -6.40
N VAL A 312 -2.10 17.84 -6.78
CA VAL A 312 -2.73 18.71 -7.76
C VAL A 312 -2.86 20.16 -7.22
N ILE A 313 -3.27 20.30 -5.95
CA ILE A 313 -3.38 21.62 -5.32
C ILE A 313 -2.00 22.31 -5.28
N MET A 314 -0.95 21.60 -4.88
CA MET A 314 0.41 22.14 -4.88
C MET A 314 0.89 22.52 -6.27
N TRP A 315 0.58 21.71 -7.29
CA TRP A 315 0.94 22.00 -8.67
C TRP A 315 0.22 23.26 -9.20
N VAL A 316 -1.06 23.43 -8.87
CA VAL A 316 -1.83 24.65 -9.23
C VAL A 316 -1.28 25.87 -8.51
N ASP A 317 -0.94 25.74 -7.23
CA ASP A 317 -0.40 26.81 -6.39
C ASP A 317 0.94 27.33 -6.91
N LEU A 318 1.86 26.43 -7.31
CA LEU A 318 3.16 26.78 -7.90
C LEU A 318 3.04 27.58 -9.20
N ARG A 319 1.94 27.45 -9.95
CA ARG A 319 1.68 28.18 -11.20
C ARG A 319 0.90 29.49 -10.99
N GLY A 320 0.34 29.69 -9.82
CA GLY A 320 -0.44 30.86 -9.49
C GLY A 320 0.44 32.11 -9.28
N PRO A 321 -0.08 33.31 -9.59
CA PRO A 321 0.64 34.59 -9.38
C PRO A 321 0.87 34.91 -7.89
N SER A 322 0.19 34.23 -7.00
CA SER A 322 0.35 34.33 -5.54
C SER A 322 0.61 32.97 -4.94
N ALA A 323 1.84 32.48 -5.08
CA ALA A 323 2.31 31.22 -4.47
C ALA A 323 2.32 31.26 -2.92
N VAL A 324 1.29 31.84 -2.30
CA VAL A 324 1.27 32.21 -0.89
C VAL A 324 0.47 31.24 -0.03
N ARG A 325 -0.45 30.45 -0.59
CA ARG A 325 -1.34 29.59 0.21
C ARG A 325 -0.61 28.40 0.86
N PHE A 326 0.31 27.80 0.15
CA PHE A 326 1.02 26.59 0.60
C PHE A 326 2.52 26.83 0.75
N GLY A 327 2.91 28.13 0.83
CA GLY A 327 4.24 28.53 1.23
C GLY A 327 5.31 28.34 0.17
N ALA A 328 5.09 28.90 -1.04
CA ALA A 328 6.14 29.13 -2.04
C ALA A 328 7.32 28.14 -1.91
N GLY A 329 7.05 26.86 -1.94
CA GLY A 329 8.08 25.85 -1.96
C GLY A 329 8.66 25.40 -0.61
N GLN A 330 8.56 26.12 0.47
CA GLN A 330 9.28 25.73 1.70
C GLN A 330 8.74 24.46 2.39
N ASN A 331 7.46 24.09 2.15
CA ASN A 331 6.80 23.04 2.90
C ASN A 331 6.08 22.01 2.02
N LEU A 332 6.49 21.83 0.75
CA LEU A 332 5.83 20.87 -0.16
C LEU A 332 5.79 19.46 0.41
N TYR A 333 6.91 18.98 0.95
CA TYR A 333 6.95 17.67 1.57
C TYR A 333 6.03 17.56 2.79
N GLU A 334 5.91 18.61 3.60
CA GLU A 334 5.04 18.58 4.80
C GLU A 334 3.57 18.37 4.46
N GLN A 335 3.12 18.83 3.30
CA GLN A 335 1.74 18.65 2.87
C GLN A 335 1.40 17.21 2.51
N VAL A 336 2.40 16.41 2.14
CA VAL A 336 2.26 14.99 1.83
C VAL A 336 2.82 14.06 2.90
N SER A 337 3.51 14.59 3.93
CA SER A 337 4.20 13.81 4.97
C SER A 337 3.29 12.87 5.74
N TRP A 338 1.98 13.20 5.86
CA TRP A 338 1.00 12.39 6.56
C TRP A 338 0.90 10.93 6.03
N VAL A 339 1.28 10.71 4.76
CA VAL A 339 1.29 9.36 4.16
C VAL A 339 2.42 8.51 4.72
N PHE A 340 3.52 9.13 5.09
CA PHE A 340 4.73 8.50 5.62
C PHE A 340 4.75 8.43 7.14
N GLU A 341 3.78 9.08 7.78
CA GLU A 341 3.66 9.15 9.23
C GLU A 341 2.59 8.17 9.74
N GLN A 342 2.67 7.88 11.04
CA GLN A 342 1.63 7.15 11.75
C GLN A 342 0.34 7.98 11.78
N PRO A 343 -0.87 7.38 11.58
CA PRO A 343 -1.12 5.95 11.42
C PRO A 343 -0.99 5.41 10.00
N GLN A 344 -1.00 6.26 8.96
CA GLN A 344 -1.11 5.86 7.55
C GLN A 344 0.00 4.89 7.11
N VAL A 345 1.21 5.04 7.62
CA VAL A 345 2.35 4.20 7.25
C VAL A 345 2.09 2.70 7.51
N PHE A 346 1.35 2.35 8.56
CA PHE A 346 1.03 0.96 8.90
C PHE A 346 0.17 0.24 7.86
N VAL A 347 -0.60 0.99 7.04
CA VAL A 347 -1.39 0.40 5.94
C VAL A 347 -0.52 -0.42 5.00
N PHE A 348 0.72 0.02 4.75
CA PHE A 348 1.65 -0.66 3.85
C PHE A 348 2.22 -1.96 4.43
N ALA A 349 2.10 -2.20 5.73
CA ALA A 349 2.54 -3.43 6.39
C ALA A 349 1.40 -4.40 6.73
N ILE A 350 0.14 -4.03 6.54
CA ILE A 350 -1.01 -4.93 6.80
C ILE A 350 -0.89 -6.27 6.06
N PRO A 351 -0.43 -6.34 4.78
CA PRO A 351 -0.28 -7.60 4.09
C PRO A 351 0.70 -8.58 4.75
N VAL A 352 1.66 -8.08 5.55
CA VAL A 352 2.57 -8.93 6.36
C VAL A 352 1.76 -9.85 7.28
N LEU A 353 0.71 -9.32 7.90
CA LEU A 353 -0.15 -10.08 8.82
C LEU A 353 -0.84 -11.23 8.09
N GLY A 354 -1.24 -11.00 6.83
CA GLY A 354 -1.81 -12.03 5.97
C GLY A 354 -0.82 -13.14 5.65
N VAL A 355 0.35 -12.79 5.14
CA VAL A 355 1.42 -13.74 4.78
C VAL A 355 1.87 -14.56 5.98
N VAL A 356 2.14 -13.89 7.11
CA VAL A 356 2.56 -14.56 8.36
C VAL A 356 1.51 -15.54 8.83
N GLY A 357 0.22 -15.14 8.82
CA GLY A 357 -0.86 -15.99 9.28
C GLY A 357 -1.05 -17.25 8.43
N GLU A 358 -0.87 -17.16 7.12
CA GLU A 358 -0.93 -18.35 6.24
C GLU A 358 0.26 -19.27 6.43
N ILE A 359 1.47 -18.74 6.46
CA ILE A 359 2.69 -19.52 6.66
C ILE A 359 2.67 -20.24 8.01
N LEU A 360 2.19 -19.59 9.07
CA LEU A 360 2.12 -20.20 10.40
C LEU A 360 1.15 -21.40 10.46
N GLN A 361 -0.03 -21.29 9.82
CA GLN A 361 -0.97 -22.42 9.75
C GLN A 361 -0.33 -23.66 9.09
N VAL A 362 0.37 -23.45 7.98
CA VAL A 362 1.08 -24.52 7.27
C VAL A 362 2.22 -25.07 8.10
N ALA A 363 3.00 -24.22 8.76
CA ALA A 363 4.13 -24.62 9.60
C ALA A 363 3.68 -25.47 10.80
N PHE A 364 2.53 -25.16 11.40
CA PHE A 364 1.93 -25.96 12.46
C PHE A 364 1.10 -27.14 11.95
N GLY A 365 0.71 -27.14 10.67
CA GLY A 365 -0.17 -28.16 10.06
C GLY A 365 -1.56 -28.18 10.69
N ALA A 366 -2.11 -27.01 11.06
CA ALA A 366 -3.39 -26.90 11.74
C ALA A 366 -4.13 -25.60 11.36
N PRO A 367 -5.47 -25.67 11.21
CA PRO A 367 -6.28 -24.52 10.87
C PRO A 367 -6.44 -23.56 12.08
N GLN A 368 -6.57 -22.28 11.78
CA GLN A 368 -6.86 -21.27 12.78
C GLN A 368 -8.32 -21.37 13.25
N ARG A 369 -8.55 -21.71 14.51
CA ARG A 369 -9.89 -21.95 15.04
C ARG A 369 -10.78 -20.70 15.07
N ARG A 370 -10.18 -19.53 15.39
CA ARG A 370 -10.90 -18.25 15.48
C ARG A 370 -10.68 -17.43 14.21
N TRP A 371 -10.99 -18.03 13.06
CA TRP A 371 -10.75 -17.41 11.76
C TRP A 371 -11.39 -16.02 11.63
N GLY A 372 -12.68 -15.89 11.92
CA GLY A 372 -13.37 -14.61 11.86
C GLY A 372 -12.74 -13.53 12.75
N LEU A 373 -12.22 -13.90 13.92
CA LEU A 373 -11.48 -12.96 14.78
C LEU A 373 -10.19 -12.49 14.10
N MET A 374 -9.44 -13.39 13.45
CA MET A 374 -8.23 -12.99 12.73
C MET A 374 -8.54 -12.01 11.59
N LEU A 375 -9.57 -12.29 10.80
CA LEU A 375 -10.04 -11.38 9.75
C LEU A 375 -10.45 -10.02 10.34
N SER A 376 -11.22 -10.04 11.45
CA SER A 376 -11.67 -8.80 12.10
C SER A 376 -10.50 -7.98 12.63
N LEU A 377 -9.49 -8.62 13.23
CA LEU A 377 -8.29 -7.93 13.74
C LEU A 377 -7.50 -7.28 12.60
N VAL A 378 -7.29 -7.98 11.48
CA VAL A 378 -6.62 -7.42 10.31
C VAL A 378 -7.43 -6.25 9.73
N GLY A 379 -8.76 -6.38 9.66
CA GLY A 379 -9.65 -5.30 9.24
C GLY A 379 -9.59 -4.09 10.17
N LEU A 380 -9.54 -4.33 11.48
CA LEU A 380 -9.42 -3.28 12.49
C LEU A 380 -8.08 -2.54 12.38
N ALA A 381 -6.97 -3.26 12.14
CA ALA A 381 -5.68 -2.64 11.85
C ALA A 381 -5.78 -1.69 10.64
N ALA A 382 -6.46 -2.12 9.56
CA ALA A 382 -6.62 -1.31 8.37
C ALA A 382 -7.42 -0.02 8.64
N VAL A 383 -8.56 -0.13 9.33
CA VAL A 383 -9.42 1.03 9.66
C VAL A 383 -8.67 2.05 10.52
N PHE A 384 -7.98 1.60 11.56
CA PHE A 384 -7.25 2.51 12.45
C PHE A 384 -5.87 2.94 11.92
N SER A 385 -5.44 2.41 10.79
CA SER A 385 -4.28 2.93 10.04
C SER A 385 -4.67 3.99 9.00
N PHE A 386 -5.95 4.37 8.88
CA PHE A 386 -6.38 5.42 7.97
C PHE A 386 -5.90 6.80 8.46
N GLY A 387 -4.99 7.42 7.70
CA GLY A 387 -4.31 8.66 8.09
C GLY A 387 -4.72 9.90 7.31
N ALA A 388 -5.58 9.79 6.28
CA ALA A 388 -5.94 10.93 5.45
C ALA A 388 -6.66 12.06 6.21
N GLY A 389 -7.28 11.76 7.37
CA GLY A 389 -7.84 12.78 8.26
C GLY A 389 -6.81 13.61 9.03
N LEU A 390 -5.52 13.23 8.98
CA LEU A 390 -4.41 13.93 9.64
C LEU A 390 -3.62 14.84 8.68
N GLN A 391 -4.06 14.94 7.44
CA GLN A 391 -3.44 15.82 6.45
C GLN A 391 -3.48 17.29 6.90
N ARG A 392 -2.40 18.04 6.64
CA ARG A 392 -2.22 19.38 7.22
C ARG A 392 -3.01 20.49 6.56
N PHE A 393 -3.50 20.31 5.32
CA PHE A 393 -4.24 21.36 4.61
C PHE A 393 -5.52 21.83 5.31
N PHE A 394 -6.20 20.90 6.02
CA PHE A 394 -7.55 21.15 6.54
C PHE A 394 -7.71 20.86 8.04
N SER A 395 -6.67 20.38 8.72
CA SER A 395 -6.82 19.91 10.10
C SER A 395 -6.04 20.76 11.10
N PRO A 396 -6.72 21.47 12.01
CA PRO A 396 -6.07 22.03 13.20
C PRO A 396 -5.49 20.89 14.04
N THR A 397 -4.21 20.98 14.38
CA THR A 397 -3.44 19.92 15.07
C THR A 397 -4.05 19.45 16.40
N ALA A 398 -4.73 20.35 17.14
CA ALA A 398 -5.34 20.03 18.43
C ALA A 398 -6.58 19.11 18.32
N GLN A 399 -7.32 19.14 17.22
CA GLN A 399 -8.53 18.33 17.05
C GLN A 399 -8.20 16.89 16.60
N THR A 400 -7.05 16.66 15.97
CA THR A 400 -6.66 15.37 15.43
C THR A 400 -5.88 14.51 16.40
N THR A 401 -5.33 15.10 17.49
CA THR A 401 -4.54 14.37 18.49
C THR A 401 -5.29 13.18 19.12
N PRO A 402 -6.57 13.28 19.53
CA PRO A 402 -7.29 12.14 20.09
C PRO A 402 -7.41 10.96 19.11
N LEU A 403 -7.65 11.25 17.82
CA LEU A 403 -7.75 10.23 16.79
C LEU A 403 -6.38 9.56 16.55
N TYR A 404 -5.30 10.35 16.53
CA TYR A 404 -3.94 9.85 16.43
C TYR A 404 -3.59 8.91 17.60
N VAL A 405 -3.89 9.34 18.84
CA VAL A 405 -3.65 8.56 20.05
C VAL A 405 -4.45 7.25 20.01
N LEU A 406 -5.75 7.32 19.73
CA LEU A 406 -6.61 6.15 19.63
C LEU A 406 -6.11 5.16 18.57
N SER A 407 -5.74 5.66 17.38
CA SER A 407 -5.26 4.81 16.29
C SER A 407 -4.02 4.03 16.66
N GLY A 408 -3.05 4.67 17.33
CA GLY A 408 -1.81 4.02 17.74
C GLY A 408 -2.03 2.92 18.78
N PHE A 409 -2.88 3.17 19.80
CA PHE A 409 -3.22 2.15 20.78
C PHE A 409 -3.93 0.96 20.16
N VAL A 410 -4.88 1.21 19.25
CA VAL A 410 -5.63 0.14 18.59
C VAL A 410 -4.72 -0.69 17.69
N VAL A 411 -3.86 -0.07 16.89
CA VAL A 411 -2.91 -0.80 16.02
C VAL A 411 -1.96 -1.67 16.85
N ALA A 412 -1.39 -1.12 17.93
CA ALA A 412 -0.53 -1.89 18.84
C ALA A 412 -1.29 -3.04 19.50
N GLY A 413 -2.51 -2.79 20.00
CA GLY A 413 -3.38 -3.80 20.60
C GLY A 413 -3.75 -4.92 19.62
N VAL A 414 -3.99 -4.59 18.34
CA VAL A 414 -4.27 -5.57 17.27
C VAL A 414 -3.05 -6.45 17.03
N VAL A 415 -1.85 -5.90 16.96
CA VAL A 415 -0.62 -6.69 16.79
C VAL A 415 -0.47 -7.69 17.93
N VAL A 416 -0.65 -7.25 19.18
CA VAL A 416 -0.61 -8.12 20.37
C VAL A 416 -1.69 -9.21 20.31
N ALA A 417 -2.92 -8.86 19.92
CA ALA A 417 -4.03 -9.82 19.80
C ALA A 417 -3.77 -10.89 18.73
N LEU A 418 -3.18 -10.50 17.58
CA LEU A 418 -2.78 -11.43 16.52
C LEU A 418 -1.66 -12.36 17.00
N LEU A 419 -0.65 -11.83 17.69
CA LEU A 419 0.40 -12.65 18.31
C LEU A 419 -0.19 -13.67 19.28
N GLY A 420 -1.16 -13.26 20.10
CA GLY A 420 -1.91 -14.16 21.00
C GLY A 420 -2.67 -15.26 20.25
N GLY A 421 -3.31 -14.92 19.11
CA GLY A 421 -4.01 -15.87 18.25
C GLY A 421 -3.08 -16.92 17.62
N TRP A 422 -1.89 -16.51 17.16
CA TRP A 422 -0.88 -17.43 16.62
C TRP A 422 -0.18 -18.26 17.70
N ALA A 423 0.06 -17.67 18.88
CA ALA A 423 0.57 -18.41 20.04
C ALA A 423 -0.42 -19.48 20.52
N ASP A 424 -1.75 -19.22 20.46
CA ASP A 424 -2.78 -20.22 20.76
C ASP A 424 -2.74 -21.40 19.77
N LEU A 425 -2.43 -21.15 18.49
CA LEU A 425 -2.23 -22.21 17.49
C LEU A 425 -1.06 -23.14 17.90
N GLY A 426 0.09 -22.57 18.26
CA GLY A 426 1.26 -23.34 18.73
C GLY A 426 0.97 -24.11 20.02
N ARG A 427 0.27 -23.49 20.99
CA ARG A 427 -0.08 -24.14 22.26
C ARG A 427 -1.01 -25.34 22.08
N ARG A 428 -1.94 -25.28 21.12
CA ARG A 428 -2.90 -26.36 20.85
C ARG A 428 -2.29 -27.54 20.15
N THR A 429 -1.46 -27.27 19.14
CA THR A 429 -0.79 -28.33 18.40
C THR A 429 0.24 -29.06 19.25
N ARG A 430 0.71 -28.44 20.33
CA ARG A 430 1.79 -28.96 21.19
C ARG A 430 3.03 -29.38 20.39
N ARG A 431 3.20 -28.81 19.21
CA ARG A 431 4.31 -29.09 18.29
C ARG A 431 5.04 -27.77 18.00
N LEU A 432 6.33 -27.86 17.82
CA LEU A 432 7.09 -26.75 17.25
C LEU A 432 6.75 -26.64 15.75
N PRO A 433 6.70 -25.43 15.22
CA PRO A 433 6.48 -25.24 13.79
C PRO A 433 7.61 -25.89 13.01
N ARG A 434 7.30 -26.46 11.85
CA ARG A 434 8.32 -27.05 10.98
C ARG A 434 9.28 -25.96 10.49
N PRO A 435 10.59 -26.07 10.80
CA PRO A 435 11.55 -25.06 10.39
C PRO A 435 11.67 -25.05 8.86
N SER A 436 11.44 -23.87 8.28
CA SER A 436 11.53 -23.65 6.84
C SER A 436 12.05 -22.25 6.54
N GLY A 437 12.70 -22.07 5.39
CA GLY A 437 13.25 -20.78 5.02
C GLY A 437 12.18 -19.69 4.92
N HIS A 438 11.01 -19.98 4.34
CA HIS A 438 9.90 -19.01 4.26
C HIS A 438 9.33 -18.66 5.63
N LEU A 439 9.26 -19.62 6.57
CA LEU A 439 8.86 -19.34 7.94
C LEU A 439 9.87 -18.40 8.63
N ALA A 440 11.16 -18.65 8.46
CA ALA A 440 12.20 -17.79 9.06
C ALA A 440 12.07 -16.33 8.56
N VAL A 441 11.84 -16.12 7.25
CA VAL A 441 11.64 -14.79 6.68
C VAL A 441 10.34 -14.18 7.21
N ALA A 442 9.26 -14.94 7.32
CA ALA A 442 7.98 -14.47 7.86
C ALA A 442 8.10 -14.04 9.34
N MET A 443 8.82 -14.82 10.15
CA MET A 443 9.06 -14.47 11.56
C MET A 443 9.97 -13.26 11.72
N SER A 444 10.96 -13.09 10.82
CA SER A 444 11.78 -11.90 10.75
C SER A 444 10.95 -10.65 10.44
N ALA A 445 10.05 -10.73 9.41
CA ALA A 445 9.12 -9.65 9.10
C ALA A 445 8.22 -9.28 10.29
N LEU A 446 7.66 -10.30 10.97
CA LEU A 446 6.83 -10.10 12.15
C LEU A 446 7.62 -9.45 13.28
N GLY A 447 8.86 -9.88 13.52
CA GLY A 447 9.73 -9.29 14.54
C GLY A 447 9.98 -7.81 14.29
N VAL A 448 10.34 -7.43 13.05
CA VAL A 448 10.53 -6.01 12.67
C VAL A 448 9.23 -5.22 12.83
N LEU A 449 8.08 -5.79 12.43
CA LEU A 449 6.77 -5.14 12.58
C LEU A 449 6.38 -4.93 14.04
N VAL A 450 6.70 -5.88 14.92
CA VAL A 450 6.48 -5.73 16.37
C VAL A 450 7.31 -4.58 16.92
N PHE A 451 8.58 -4.47 16.55
CA PHE A 451 9.41 -3.32 16.90
C PHE A 451 8.84 -2.00 16.36
N ALA A 452 8.38 -1.98 15.11
CA ALA A 452 7.69 -0.81 14.55
C ALA A 452 6.46 -0.42 15.39
N ALA A 453 5.63 -1.40 15.79
CA ALA A 453 4.46 -1.15 16.62
C ALA A 453 4.84 -0.62 18.01
N MET A 454 5.94 -1.10 18.60
CA MET A 454 6.47 -0.58 19.88
C MET A 454 6.96 0.88 19.77
N VAL A 455 7.74 1.20 18.73
CA VAL A 455 8.18 2.59 18.46
C VAL A 455 6.96 3.50 18.22
N GLY A 456 6.00 3.03 17.43
CA GLY A 456 4.74 3.75 17.19
C GLY A 456 3.95 3.99 18.48
N LEU A 457 3.90 3.01 19.40
CA LEU A 457 3.24 3.15 20.70
C LEU A 457 3.94 4.19 21.58
N VAL A 458 5.27 4.19 21.63
CA VAL A 458 6.04 5.19 22.40
C VAL A 458 5.75 6.61 21.89
N ARG A 459 5.72 6.81 20.58
CA ARG A 459 5.36 8.11 19.97
C ARG A 459 3.94 8.55 20.31
N VAL A 460 3.00 7.61 20.33
CA VAL A 460 1.59 7.87 20.69
C VAL A 460 1.45 8.19 22.18
N LEU A 461 2.20 7.53 23.05
CA LEU A 461 2.24 7.84 24.49
C LEU A 461 2.71 9.27 24.73
N GLY A 462 3.76 9.73 24.04
CA GLY A 462 4.20 11.13 24.09
C GLY A 462 3.10 12.12 23.71
N ALA A 463 2.43 11.85 22.57
CA ALA A 463 1.30 12.69 22.12
C ALA A 463 0.10 12.66 23.10
N ALA A 464 -0.19 11.48 23.69
CA ALA A 464 -1.26 11.34 24.69
C ALA A 464 -0.99 12.18 25.94
N VAL A 465 0.25 12.17 26.39
CA VAL A 465 0.68 12.96 27.54
C VAL A 465 0.59 14.45 27.25
N GLY A 466 1.10 14.91 26.10
CA GLY A 466 0.95 16.30 25.68
C GLY A 466 -0.51 16.74 25.60
N PHE A 467 -1.39 15.85 25.12
CA PHE A 467 -2.83 16.10 25.09
C PHE A 467 -3.42 16.20 26.50
N LEU A 468 -3.10 15.28 27.42
CA LEU A 468 -3.57 15.31 28.81
C LEU A 468 -3.09 16.55 29.56
N ARG A 469 -1.83 16.99 29.30
CA ARG A 469 -1.31 18.25 29.84
C ARG A 469 -2.12 19.47 29.44
N SER A 470 -2.66 19.50 28.22
CA SER A 470 -3.50 20.61 27.76
C SER A 470 -4.79 20.74 28.58
N PHE A 471 -5.30 19.67 29.15
CA PHE A 471 -6.44 19.68 30.07
C PHE A 471 -6.08 19.95 31.52
N ALA A 472 -4.87 19.57 31.96
CA ALA A 472 -4.41 19.73 33.35
C ALA A 472 -3.89 21.13 33.67
N ARG A 473 -3.98 22.10 32.76
CA ARG A 473 -3.41 23.46 32.85
C ARG A 473 -3.79 24.27 34.09
N ASN A 474 -4.75 23.81 34.89
CA ASN A 474 -5.22 24.47 36.09
C ASN A 474 -4.65 23.89 37.40
N ASN A 475 -3.69 22.98 37.36
CA ASN A 475 -3.16 22.33 38.57
C ASN A 475 -1.61 22.27 38.54
N GLU A 476 -0.98 23.34 39.07
CA GLU A 476 0.47 23.61 38.96
C GLU A 476 1.39 22.56 39.59
N SER A 477 0.93 21.86 40.62
CA SER A 477 1.79 20.88 41.32
C SER A 477 1.99 19.56 40.57
N TRP A 478 1.05 19.18 39.73
CA TRP A 478 1.12 17.99 38.87
C TRP A 478 2.01 18.22 37.65
N GLN A 479 2.10 19.45 37.20
CA GLN A 479 2.77 19.81 35.97
C GLN A 479 4.28 19.62 36.02
N SER A 480 4.92 20.05 37.12
CA SER A 480 6.36 20.08 37.21
C SER A 480 7.04 18.71 37.17
N ASP A 481 6.44 17.69 37.79
CA ASP A 481 7.02 16.35 37.85
C ASP A 481 6.70 15.54 36.57
N LEU A 482 5.51 15.70 36.04
CA LEU A 482 5.11 15.11 34.78
C LEU A 482 5.87 15.73 33.60
N ASP A 483 6.07 17.03 33.60
CA ASP A 483 6.84 17.77 32.60
C ASP A 483 8.28 17.33 32.54
N ARG A 484 8.90 17.14 33.73
CA ARG A 484 10.29 16.68 33.82
C ARG A 484 10.45 15.22 33.35
N ALA A 485 9.48 14.34 33.66
CA ALA A 485 9.55 12.94 33.30
C ALA A 485 9.27 12.68 31.81
N LEU A 486 8.49 13.55 31.18
CA LEU A 486 7.89 13.28 29.86
C LEU A 486 8.31 14.29 28.76
N ALA A 487 9.09 15.33 29.15
CA ALA A 487 9.67 16.28 28.18
C ALA A 487 10.36 15.57 26.98
N PRO A 488 11.14 14.49 27.17
CA PRO A 488 11.79 13.80 26.07
C PRO A 488 10.81 13.21 25.03
N LEU A 489 9.57 12.90 25.43
CA LEU A 489 8.58 12.33 24.52
C LEU A 489 7.85 13.38 23.68
N ASP A 490 7.70 14.62 24.17
CA ASP A 490 7.12 15.73 23.41
C ASP A 490 8.07 16.24 22.31
N GLU A 491 9.38 16.12 22.54
CA GLU A 491 10.42 16.55 21.60
C GLU A 491 10.59 15.62 20.40
N LEU A 492 9.95 14.44 20.39
CA LEU A 492 10.08 13.46 19.29
C LEU A 492 9.44 13.90 17.96
N ARG A 493 8.66 14.98 17.95
CA ARG A 493 8.08 15.51 16.71
C ARG A 493 9.14 16.17 15.83
N GLY A 494 9.22 15.75 14.56
CA GLY A 494 10.20 16.27 13.61
C GLY A 494 11.61 15.75 13.80
N THR A 495 11.80 14.75 14.69
CA THR A 495 13.07 14.05 14.86
C THR A 495 13.14 12.77 14.02
N MET A 496 14.33 12.19 13.95
CA MET A 496 14.61 10.90 13.29
C MET A 496 13.78 9.72 13.83
N ALA A 497 13.07 9.86 14.96
CA ALA A 497 12.17 8.81 15.46
C ALA A 497 10.99 8.55 14.50
N GLY A 498 10.54 9.57 13.75
CA GLY A 498 9.58 9.40 12.66
C GLY A 498 10.16 8.65 11.47
N ALA A 499 11.40 8.95 11.11
CA ALA A 499 12.16 8.25 10.09
C ALA A 499 12.33 6.77 10.43
N GLY A 500 12.80 6.48 11.66
CA GLY A 500 13.00 5.10 12.11
C GLY A 500 11.71 4.27 12.10
N LEU A 501 10.58 4.86 12.46
CA LEU A 501 9.30 4.18 12.37
C LEU A 501 8.94 3.83 10.91
N LEU A 502 9.08 4.77 9.98
CA LEU A 502 8.85 4.53 8.55
C LEU A 502 9.75 3.39 8.05
N ASP A 503 11.04 3.45 8.37
CA ASP A 503 12.02 2.46 7.94
C ASP A 503 11.66 1.06 8.48
N LEU A 504 11.31 0.94 9.77
CA LEU A 504 10.86 -0.33 10.37
C LEU A 504 9.61 -0.88 9.69
N VAL A 505 8.59 -0.05 9.47
CA VAL A 505 7.33 -0.48 8.84
C VAL A 505 7.56 -0.88 7.39
N ALA A 506 8.31 -0.07 6.63
CA ALA A 506 8.61 -0.34 5.23
C ALA A 506 9.45 -1.62 5.07
N LEU A 507 10.46 -1.81 5.91
CA LEU A 507 11.30 -3.01 5.86
C LEU A 507 10.55 -4.25 6.34
N ALA A 508 9.70 -4.15 7.37
CA ALA A 508 8.80 -5.24 7.74
C ALA A 508 7.92 -5.65 6.55
N ALA A 509 7.38 -4.66 5.82
CA ALA A 509 6.57 -4.90 4.62
C ALA A 509 7.37 -5.59 3.50
N VAL A 510 8.59 -5.13 3.23
CA VAL A 510 9.49 -5.76 2.24
C VAL A 510 9.83 -7.20 2.65
N ILE A 511 10.24 -7.42 3.89
CA ILE A 511 10.60 -8.76 4.39
C ILE A 511 9.38 -9.69 4.33
N GLY A 512 8.18 -9.17 4.66
CA GLY A 512 6.93 -9.91 4.54
C GLY A 512 6.58 -10.30 3.10
N ALA A 513 6.77 -9.39 2.15
CA ALA A 513 6.60 -9.69 0.73
C ALA A 513 7.62 -10.74 0.24
N VAL A 514 8.87 -10.65 0.70
CA VAL A 514 9.91 -11.66 0.43
C VAL A 514 9.53 -13.02 1.04
N ALA A 515 8.96 -13.06 2.25
CA ALA A 515 8.43 -14.30 2.83
C ALA A 515 7.37 -14.93 1.93
N GLY A 516 6.45 -14.11 1.39
CA GLY A 516 5.49 -14.53 0.38
C GLY A 516 6.14 -15.05 -0.90
N LEU A 517 7.17 -14.37 -1.43
CA LEU A 517 7.92 -14.83 -2.60
C LEU A 517 8.57 -16.21 -2.37
N PHE A 518 9.12 -16.46 -1.19
CA PHE A 518 9.69 -17.77 -0.82
C PHE A 518 8.60 -18.83 -0.66
N TYR A 519 7.48 -18.48 -0.02
CA TYR A 519 6.36 -19.39 0.22
C TYR A 519 5.68 -19.78 -1.10
N TRP A 520 5.32 -18.82 -1.96
CA TRP A 520 4.70 -19.06 -3.26
C TRP A 520 5.70 -19.25 -4.41
N SER A 521 7.00 -19.44 -4.12
CA SER A 521 8.02 -19.68 -5.16
C SER A 521 7.67 -20.83 -6.12
N PRO A 522 7.01 -21.96 -5.69
CA PRO A 522 6.56 -22.99 -6.62
C PRO A 522 5.54 -22.49 -7.64
N LYS A 523 4.63 -21.59 -7.21
CA LYS A 523 3.60 -20.99 -8.08
C LYS A 523 4.18 -19.93 -9.01
N ILE A 524 5.07 -19.10 -8.48
CA ILE A 524 5.63 -17.95 -9.20
C ILE A 524 6.69 -18.38 -10.20
N PHE A 525 7.56 -19.35 -9.83
CA PHE A 525 8.75 -19.75 -10.57
C PHE A 525 8.79 -21.25 -10.96
N GLY A 526 7.78 -22.05 -10.58
CA GLY A 526 7.77 -23.49 -10.83
C GLY A 526 8.82 -24.27 -10.06
N ARG A 527 9.54 -23.64 -9.13
CA ARG A 527 10.62 -24.24 -8.32
C ARG A 527 10.56 -23.75 -6.89
N ARG A 528 10.96 -24.63 -5.95
CA ARG A 528 11.09 -24.24 -4.54
C ARG A 528 12.32 -23.36 -4.35
N ALA A 529 12.18 -22.24 -3.64
CA ALA A 529 13.33 -21.55 -3.09
C ALA A 529 14.02 -22.41 -2.02
N SER A 530 15.35 -22.35 -1.96
CA SER A 530 16.10 -23.17 -1.00
C SER A 530 15.88 -22.69 0.43
N HIS A 531 15.79 -23.62 1.38
CA HIS A 531 15.65 -23.29 2.79
C HIS A 531 16.86 -22.50 3.31
N ALA A 532 18.07 -22.86 2.87
CA ALA A 532 19.30 -22.17 3.26
C ALA A 532 19.29 -20.70 2.82
N ALA A 533 18.85 -20.42 1.57
CA ALA A 533 18.69 -19.04 1.10
C ALA A 533 17.65 -18.29 1.95
N GLY A 534 16.53 -18.93 2.32
CA GLY A 534 15.51 -18.35 3.19
C GLY A 534 16.04 -18.00 4.58
N PHE A 535 16.81 -18.89 5.22
CA PHE A 535 17.43 -18.58 6.52
C PHE A 535 18.45 -17.45 6.42
N GLY A 536 19.30 -17.45 5.37
CA GLY A 536 20.27 -16.37 5.14
C GLY A 536 19.58 -15.03 4.91
N VAL A 537 18.55 -14.99 4.05
CA VAL A 537 17.75 -13.78 3.79
C VAL A 537 17.04 -13.29 5.04
N ALA A 538 16.45 -14.19 5.83
CA ALA A 538 15.79 -13.83 7.11
C ALA A 538 16.77 -13.15 8.08
N ALA A 539 17.98 -13.71 8.22
CA ALA A 539 18.99 -13.14 9.10
C ALA A 539 19.50 -11.77 8.60
N ILE A 540 19.84 -11.66 7.31
CA ILE A 540 20.44 -10.46 6.74
C ILE A 540 19.41 -9.33 6.66
N LEU A 541 18.22 -9.58 6.11
CA LEU A 541 17.17 -8.54 6.00
C LEU A 541 16.61 -8.17 7.37
N GLY A 542 16.42 -9.14 8.26
CA GLY A 542 15.93 -8.89 9.61
C GLY A 542 16.90 -8.05 10.43
N ALA A 543 18.18 -8.44 10.45
CA ALA A 543 19.22 -7.67 11.15
C ALA A 543 19.44 -6.30 10.50
N GLY A 544 19.52 -6.22 9.17
CA GLY A 544 19.68 -4.97 8.43
C GLY A 544 18.51 -4.01 8.67
N GLY A 545 17.28 -4.51 8.59
CA GLY A 545 16.08 -3.71 8.82
C GLY A 545 15.94 -3.22 10.27
N LEU A 546 16.21 -4.09 11.24
CA LEU A 546 16.23 -3.67 12.65
C LEU A 546 17.34 -2.65 12.90
N LEU A 547 18.55 -2.91 12.42
CA LEU A 547 19.67 -2.01 12.62
C LEU A 547 19.39 -0.62 12.02
N MET A 548 18.90 -0.55 10.79
CA MET A 548 18.56 0.70 10.11
C MET A 548 17.47 1.48 10.84
N GLY A 549 16.35 0.84 11.15
CA GLY A 549 15.21 1.53 11.75
C GLY A 549 15.38 1.86 13.23
N LEU A 550 16.03 0.97 14.03
CA LEU A 550 16.27 1.24 15.45
C LEU A 550 17.32 2.32 15.65
N THR A 551 18.39 2.35 14.85
CA THR A 551 19.40 3.40 14.96
C THR A 551 18.85 4.77 14.58
N SER A 552 18.02 4.85 13.52
CA SER A 552 17.27 6.06 13.19
C SER A 552 16.34 6.49 14.35
N THR A 553 15.68 5.52 14.99
CA THR A 553 14.82 5.79 16.16
C THR A 553 15.64 6.33 17.33
N VAL A 554 16.78 5.70 17.65
CA VAL A 554 17.68 6.13 18.73
C VAL A 554 18.23 7.52 18.46
N ALA A 555 18.66 7.81 17.22
CA ALA A 555 19.11 9.15 16.82
C ALA A 555 18.01 10.20 17.06
N GLY A 556 16.74 9.83 16.80
CA GLY A 556 15.60 10.71 17.11
C GLY A 556 15.39 10.95 18.59
N PHE A 557 15.60 9.94 19.45
CA PHE A 557 15.59 10.13 20.92
C PHE A 557 16.76 10.96 21.44
N LEU A 558 17.86 11.00 20.69
CA LEU A 558 19.00 11.88 20.96
C LEU A 558 18.78 13.32 20.46
N GLY A 559 17.58 13.62 19.92
CA GLY A 559 17.19 14.94 19.43
C GLY A 559 17.61 15.22 17.99
N GLN A 560 18.15 14.24 17.24
CA GLN A 560 18.53 14.48 15.84
C GLN A 560 17.30 14.85 15.01
N PRO A 561 17.29 16.03 14.36
CA PRO A 561 16.16 16.44 13.53
C PRO A 561 16.02 15.53 12.29
N GLU A 562 14.81 15.28 11.88
CA GLU A 562 14.52 14.50 10.66
C GLU A 562 15.08 15.19 9.40
N ARG A 563 15.02 16.53 9.40
CA ARG A 563 15.58 17.39 8.35
C ARG A 563 16.85 18.03 8.86
N PRO A 564 17.87 18.18 8.00
CA PRO A 564 19.12 18.75 8.45
C PRO A 564 18.88 20.19 8.88
N SER A 565 19.35 20.51 10.09
CA SER A 565 19.69 21.86 10.50
C SER A 565 21.22 21.91 10.51
N THR A 566 21.79 22.97 9.99
CA THR A 566 23.23 23.20 9.86
C THR A 566 24.01 23.20 11.19
N SER A 567 23.36 22.91 12.31
CA SER A 567 23.92 23.07 13.65
C SER A 567 23.77 21.88 14.58
N PHE A 568 23.29 20.71 14.10
CA PHE A 568 23.09 19.56 14.97
C PHE A 568 24.27 18.60 14.83
N SER A 569 25.11 18.53 15.84
CA SER A 569 26.16 17.51 16.01
C SER A 569 26.00 16.85 17.39
N SER A 570 25.96 15.53 17.40
CA SER A 570 25.92 14.70 18.59
C SER A 570 26.66 13.41 18.28
N ALA A 571 27.70 13.12 19.00
CA ALA A 571 28.51 11.91 18.82
C ALA A 571 27.67 10.62 18.87
N GLY A 572 26.59 10.58 19.67
CA GLY A 572 25.67 9.47 19.71
C GLY A 572 24.84 9.32 18.44
N ALA A 573 24.40 10.43 17.85
CA ALA A 573 23.63 10.44 16.60
C ALA A 573 24.51 10.06 15.41
N GLU A 574 25.76 10.48 15.37
CA GLU A 574 26.74 10.10 14.34
C GLU A 574 27.00 8.59 14.36
N VAL A 575 27.25 8.00 15.55
CA VAL A 575 27.39 6.54 15.72
C VAL A 575 26.12 5.82 15.26
N ALA A 576 24.94 6.34 15.60
CA ALA A 576 23.67 5.77 15.16
C ALA A 576 23.54 5.82 13.63
N ALA A 577 23.99 6.89 12.96
CA ALA A 577 23.98 7.02 11.52
C ALA A 577 24.94 6.02 10.84
N VAL A 578 26.14 5.80 11.38
CA VAL A 578 27.09 4.77 10.90
C VAL A 578 26.47 3.37 11.00
N LEU A 579 25.88 3.04 12.14
CA LEU A 579 25.21 1.76 12.33
C LEU A 579 24.00 1.62 11.40
N GLY A 580 23.27 2.70 11.16
CA GLY A 580 22.18 2.77 10.17
C GLY A 580 22.68 2.48 8.75
N ALA A 581 23.79 3.07 8.34
CA ALA A 581 24.43 2.80 7.06
C ALA A 581 24.82 1.31 6.92
N ILE A 582 25.37 0.70 7.95
CA ILE A 582 25.67 -0.75 7.97
C ILE A 582 24.35 -1.55 7.80
N GLY A 583 23.26 -1.14 8.45
CA GLY A 583 21.93 -1.73 8.28
C GLY A 583 21.42 -1.65 6.84
N VAL A 584 21.58 -0.50 6.18
CA VAL A 584 21.21 -0.32 4.77
C VAL A 584 22.03 -1.24 3.86
N VAL A 585 23.36 -1.31 4.07
CA VAL A 585 24.22 -2.22 3.29
C VAL A 585 23.77 -3.68 3.48
N GLY A 586 23.48 -4.10 4.71
CA GLY A 586 22.94 -5.43 4.99
C GLY A 586 21.62 -5.68 4.24
N THR A 587 20.72 -4.71 4.24
CA THR A 587 19.44 -4.78 3.50
C THR A 587 19.67 -4.88 1.99
N LEU A 588 20.58 -4.10 1.42
CA LEU A 588 20.96 -4.17 0.00
C LEU A 588 21.51 -5.55 -0.37
N VAL A 589 22.39 -6.12 0.45
CA VAL A 589 22.93 -7.48 0.23
C VAL A 589 21.80 -8.51 0.28
N GLY A 590 20.90 -8.41 1.25
CA GLY A 590 19.72 -9.28 1.35
C GLY A 590 18.83 -9.20 0.12
N LEU A 591 18.54 -7.99 -0.36
CA LEU A 591 17.76 -7.78 -1.59
C LEU A 591 18.46 -8.31 -2.85
N ALA A 592 19.78 -8.17 -2.94
CA ALA A 592 20.54 -8.74 -4.04
C ALA A 592 20.39 -10.28 -4.08
N VAL A 593 20.43 -10.95 -2.93
CA VAL A 593 20.16 -12.39 -2.84
C VAL A 593 18.73 -12.71 -3.30
N VAL A 594 17.73 -11.96 -2.86
CA VAL A 594 16.32 -12.13 -3.28
C VAL A 594 16.19 -11.92 -4.79
N ALA A 595 16.81 -10.88 -5.36
CA ALA A 595 16.79 -10.61 -6.78
C ALA A 595 17.43 -11.76 -7.58
N ILE A 596 18.56 -12.31 -7.11
CA ILE A 596 19.20 -13.46 -7.73
C ILE A 596 18.28 -14.68 -7.70
N VAL A 597 17.61 -14.97 -6.58
CA VAL A 597 16.64 -16.06 -6.46
C VAL A 597 15.47 -15.86 -7.43
N ALA A 598 14.92 -14.64 -7.51
CA ALA A 598 13.83 -14.31 -8.41
C ALA A 598 14.22 -14.41 -9.89
N LEU A 599 15.40 -13.90 -10.28
CA LEU A 599 15.91 -13.95 -11.65
C LEU A 599 16.21 -15.40 -12.09
N ARG A 600 16.87 -16.18 -11.22
CA ARG A 600 17.11 -17.62 -11.47
C ARG A 600 15.80 -18.40 -11.58
N GLY A 601 14.82 -18.08 -10.73
CA GLY A 601 13.49 -18.65 -10.80
C GLY A 601 12.79 -18.31 -12.12
N ALA A 602 12.82 -17.04 -12.53
CA ALA A 602 12.23 -16.59 -13.78
C ALA A 602 12.89 -17.22 -15.00
N ALA A 603 14.23 -17.33 -15.01
CA ALA A 603 14.98 -18.01 -16.08
C ALA A 603 14.68 -19.52 -16.15
N ALA A 604 14.36 -20.16 -15.02
CA ALA A 604 14.05 -21.58 -14.97
C ALA A 604 12.65 -21.92 -15.49
N LEU A 605 11.74 -20.95 -15.65
CA LEU A 605 10.39 -21.17 -16.20
C LEU A 605 10.41 -21.80 -17.60
N SER A 606 11.40 -21.46 -18.43
CA SER A 606 11.58 -22.04 -19.76
C SER A 606 12.02 -23.53 -19.72
N GLN A 607 12.52 -24.01 -18.59
CA GLN A 607 13.02 -25.39 -18.42
C GLN A 607 11.94 -26.36 -17.87
N GLY A 608 10.72 -25.87 -17.69
CA GLY A 608 9.60 -26.64 -17.17
C GLY A 608 9.53 -26.74 -15.65
N ALA A 609 8.41 -27.25 -15.16
CA ALA A 609 8.16 -27.42 -13.73
C ALA A 609 8.98 -28.54 -13.12
N SER A 610 9.57 -28.30 -11.96
CA SER A 610 10.38 -29.30 -11.23
C SER A 610 9.81 -29.63 -9.85
N THR A 611 8.61 -29.16 -9.51
CA THR A 611 8.01 -29.38 -8.19
C THR A 611 6.60 -29.94 -8.29
N VAL A 612 6.18 -30.68 -7.25
CA VAL A 612 4.78 -31.07 -7.05
C VAL A 612 3.90 -29.82 -6.88
N PRO A 613 2.60 -29.88 -7.23
CA PRO A 613 1.68 -28.75 -7.11
C PRO A 613 1.68 -28.13 -5.72
N ASP A 614 1.59 -28.92 -4.66
CA ASP A 614 1.60 -28.48 -3.27
C ASP A 614 2.75 -29.12 -2.48
N PRO A 615 3.90 -28.46 -2.35
CA PRO A 615 5.03 -28.98 -1.60
C PRO A 615 4.94 -28.76 -0.08
N TRP A 616 3.98 -27.94 0.38
CA TRP A 616 3.87 -27.51 1.76
C TRP A 616 2.69 -28.12 2.51
N GLY A 617 1.70 -28.69 1.81
CA GLY A 617 0.43 -29.13 2.36
C GLY A 617 -0.46 -27.94 2.73
N GLY A 618 -0.56 -26.95 1.82
CA GLY A 618 -1.29 -25.71 2.05
C GLY A 618 -2.81 -25.90 1.99
N PRO A 619 -3.60 -25.10 2.75
CA PRO A 619 -5.04 -25.25 2.84
C PRO A 619 -5.84 -24.54 1.74
N THR A 620 -5.22 -23.63 1.00
CA THR A 620 -5.85 -22.64 0.15
C THR A 620 -5.81 -23.00 -1.34
N MET A 621 -6.72 -22.45 -2.15
CA MET A 621 -6.99 -22.87 -3.53
C MET A 621 -5.80 -22.78 -4.48
N GLU A 622 -4.85 -21.88 -4.25
CA GLU A 622 -3.64 -21.79 -5.08
C GLU A 622 -2.83 -23.10 -5.10
N TRP A 623 -2.90 -23.88 -4.03
CA TRP A 623 -2.16 -25.15 -3.94
C TRP A 623 -2.83 -26.27 -4.73
N PHE A 624 -4.11 -26.11 -5.13
CA PHE A 624 -4.79 -27.01 -6.06
C PHE A 624 -4.27 -26.86 -7.50
N ALA A 625 -3.91 -25.64 -7.92
CA ALA A 625 -3.36 -25.39 -9.25
C ALA A 625 -2.00 -26.08 -9.45
N ALA A 626 -1.62 -26.37 -10.71
CA ALA A 626 -0.28 -26.81 -11.06
C ALA A 626 0.80 -25.79 -10.66
N SER A 627 2.08 -26.20 -10.64
CA SER A 627 3.22 -25.34 -10.31
C SER A 627 4.28 -25.36 -11.43
N PRO A 628 4.41 -24.31 -12.27
CA PRO A 628 3.63 -23.07 -12.28
C PRO A 628 2.19 -23.26 -12.78
N PRO A 629 1.25 -22.37 -12.43
CA PRO A 629 -0.12 -22.48 -12.90
C PRO A 629 -0.24 -22.26 -14.41
N PRO A 630 -1.14 -22.98 -15.11
CA PRO A 630 -1.41 -22.77 -16.53
C PRO A 630 -2.03 -21.38 -16.77
N ARG A 631 -2.21 -21.00 -18.05
CA ARG A 631 -2.73 -19.67 -18.41
C ARG A 631 -4.08 -19.35 -17.76
N GLU A 632 -4.96 -20.35 -17.65
CA GLU A 632 -6.28 -20.23 -17.04
C GLU A 632 -6.32 -20.63 -15.56
N ASN A 633 -5.19 -20.64 -14.86
CA ASN A 633 -5.00 -20.97 -13.46
C ASN A 633 -5.30 -22.44 -13.10
N PHE A 634 -6.53 -22.90 -13.31
CA PHE A 634 -7.01 -24.24 -12.88
C PHE A 634 -7.29 -25.19 -14.06
N GLY A 635 -7.14 -24.72 -15.32
CA GLY A 635 -7.45 -25.52 -16.51
C GLY A 635 -8.93 -25.86 -16.62
N ALA A 636 -9.24 -27.04 -17.19
CA ALA A 636 -10.59 -27.55 -17.35
C ALA A 636 -11.11 -28.32 -16.11
N GLU A 637 -10.28 -28.54 -15.10
CA GLU A 637 -10.67 -29.26 -13.88
C GLU A 637 -11.72 -28.49 -13.09
N PRO A 638 -12.79 -29.17 -12.60
CA PRO A 638 -13.76 -28.53 -11.72
C PRO A 638 -13.10 -28.12 -10.39
N LEU A 639 -13.38 -26.90 -9.95
CA LEU A 639 -12.88 -26.42 -8.69
C LEU A 639 -13.47 -27.22 -7.52
N ILE A 640 -12.67 -27.46 -6.51
CA ILE A 640 -13.11 -28.09 -5.25
C ILE A 640 -14.16 -27.18 -4.59
N PRO A 641 -15.29 -27.75 -4.09
CA PRO A 641 -16.28 -26.96 -3.36
C PRO A 641 -15.70 -26.28 -2.13
N VAL A 642 -15.84 -24.96 -2.03
CA VAL A 642 -15.36 -24.19 -0.89
C VAL A 642 -16.38 -24.25 0.24
N ARG A 643 -16.08 -25.01 1.30
CA ARG A 643 -16.93 -25.17 2.50
C ARG A 643 -16.40 -24.36 3.69
N SER A 644 -15.10 -24.12 3.77
CA SER A 644 -14.44 -23.31 4.81
C SER A 644 -13.34 -22.42 4.23
N ALA A 645 -12.59 -21.74 5.09
CA ALA A 645 -11.38 -20.99 4.74
C ALA A 645 -10.18 -21.89 4.34
N HIS A 646 -10.32 -23.21 4.51
CA HIS A 646 -9.26 -24.20 4.32
C HIS A 646 -9.71 -25.34 3.40
N PRO A 647 -10.13 -25.06 2.15
CA PRO A 647 -10.84 -25.99 1.29
C PRO A 647 -10.06 -27.28 1.00
N LEU A 648 -8.73 -27.20 0.91
CA LEU A 648 -7.90 -28.41 0.66
C LEU A 648 -7.76 -29.31 1.89
N TRP A 649 -7.88 -28.78 3.09
CA TRP A 649 -7.86 -29.60 4.31
C TRP A 649 -9.24 -30.21 4.59
N ASP A 650 -10.33 -29.62 4.07
CA ASP A 650 -11.67 -30.18 4.16
C ASP A 650 -11.96 -31.30 3.13
N ALA A 651 -11.26 -31.29 1.98
CA ALA A 651 -11.50 -32.20 0.87
C ALA A 651 -11.35 -33.70 1.24
N PRO A 652 -10.36 -34.15 2.03
CA PRO A 652 -10.24 -35.53 2.45
C PRO A 652 -11.41 -35.99 3.36
N ALA A 653 -11.87 -35.12 4.25
CA ALA A 653 -13.00 -35.42 5.13
C ALA A 653 -14.32 -35.52 4.35
N ALA A 654 -14.51 -34.67 3.33
CA ALA A 654 -15.67 -34.71 2.45
C ALA A 654 -15.68 -35.98 1.58
N ALA A 655 -14.55 -36.40 1.06
CA ALA A 655 -14.42 -37.65 0.28
C ALA A 655 -14.62 -38.91 1.12
N ALA A 656 -14.31 -38.88 2.42
CA ALA A 656 -14.60 -39.98 3.34
C ALA A 656 -16.10 -40.04 3.68
N ALA A 657 -16.74 -38.89 3.91
CA ALA A 657 -18.17 -38.82 4.21
C ALA A 657 -19.05 -39.20 3.02
N ASP A 658 -18.62 -38.97 1.77
CA ASP A 658 -19.34 -39.40 0.54
C ASP A 658 -19.24 -40.90 0.30
N LYS A 659 -18.20 -41.58 0.82
CA LYS A 659 -18.07 -43.04 0.76
C LYS A 659 -18.90 -43.77 1.79
N ASP A 660 -19.29 -43.10 2.86
CA ASP A 660 -20.13 -43.63 3.94
C ASP A 660 -21.61 -43.21 3.80
N ALA A 661 -21.97 -42.47 2.71
CA ALA A 661 -23.36 -42.19 2.38
C ALA A 661 -24.03 -43.43 1.80
N PRO A 662 -25.21 -43.87 2.32
CA PRO A 662 -25.90 -45.08 1.93
C PRO A 662 -26.38 -45.10 0.49
#